data_a331b8f6d6c5dd06b3a179f708ea3f3e
#
_entry.id   a331b8f6d6c5dd06b3a179f708ea3f3e
#
_cell.length_a   1.000
_cell.length_b   1.000
_cell.length_c   1.000
_cell.angle_alpha   90.00
_cell.angle_beta   90.00
_cell.angle_gamma   90.00
#
_symmetry.space_group_name_H-M   'P 1'
#
loop_
_entity.id
_entity.type
_entity.pdbx_description
1 polymer ?
#
loop_
_entity_poly.entity_id
_entity_poly.type
_entity_poly.pdbx_seq_one_letter_code
_entity_poly.pdbx_strand_id
1 'polypeptide(L)'
;MCAINTEGVLAAKSAIRQVGKVTNVPFATCDKIAKLIPTTVGMTLKKALEESDELKQLYDSDAQAKSLLDDAMLVEGTPVQTGVHAAGVIIADKPISEYAPMFWNDKKNTWVIQYDMVSCESDCGMLKMDFLGLRNLDIIMRCKDFVRRAKGVVIDSVAVEQADDESVIVDIYGKGDTDGIFQFESGGMKKTLRSFVPKQIEDVILLNAAYRPGPMQYIPLVTDVKFHRAEPNYIVPDMKRILEPTYGSPIYQEQIQQIFHEIAGFSLGQADIIRRAMSKKHLDELEAAKDGFVSGFKAKGAKDADIEKFWNELLDFAKYAFNKSHAAAYSVLSYYTAWLKHYYPVEYLASLMSFSTKEDVGLYVKNAKDYGVKVLPPDVNRSLHYTAPTRNGEIRFGLEGLKDVGAAAEKIVRERKAGGTFKSLDDFVLRCVIIGVDKAPIESLVKAGALDEFVHNRQEAVENIAAYVTACRTAIRSAFKKAEEQGIEPDSRWVYNTINAEKEFNLPNAIPCAEYDNTTMVRLEKEYAGFYVSGNPLEKHKDILTKYAHTPISEITESEEVTLVGHISDLVILRRKSDGKPMCKFNLEDLTGDMSAVCFVKQYEKLGSQLTEGSIVLLKGKVEVQNDVMSESDEEKSFQFVVRSGRKLT
;
A
#
# COMPACT_ATOMS: atom_id res chain seq x y z
N MET A 1 -13.66 -27.45 7.83
CA MET A 1 -12.76 -26.31 7.53
C MET A 1 -12.89 -25.26 8.61
N CYS A 2 -11.79 -24.64 9.02
CA CYS A 2 -11.81 -23.46 9.91
C CYS A 2 -10.59 -22.56 9.62
N ALA A 3 -10.65 -21.31 10.10
CA ALA A 3 -9.54 -20.38 10.04
C ALA A 3 -8.44 -20.78 11.05
N ILE A 4 -7.21 -20.29 10.81
CA ILE A 4 -6.04 -20.58 11.65
C ILE A 4 -5.82 -19.42 12.61
N ASN A 5 -5.48 -19.75 13.86
CA ASN A 5 -5.03 -18.77 14.85
C ASN A 5 -3.66 -18.20 14.48
N THR A 6 -3.48 -16.91 14.74
CA THR A 6 -2.16 -16.28 14.76
C THR A 6 -1.93 -15.68 16.13
N GLU A 7 -0.78 -15.95 16.71
CA GLU A 7 -0.42 -15.42 18.00
C GLU A 7 0.54 -14.24 17.84
N GLY A 8 0.09 -13.08 18.29
CA GLY A 8 0.97 -11.93 18.45
C GLY A 8 1.73 -12.06 19.76
N VAL A 9 3.06 -12.17 19.68
CA VAL A 9 3.93 -12.28 20.85
C VAL A 9 4.59 -10.93 21.20
N LEU A 10 5.01 -10.76 22.43
CA LEU A 10 5.85 -9.63 22.83
C LEU A 10 7.24 -9.77 22.21
N ALA A 11 7.47 -9.04 21.12
CA ALA A 11 8.81 -8.89 20.54
C ALA A 11 9.69 -7.96 21.40
N ALA A 12 11.02 -8.03 21.23
CA ALA A 12 12.02 -7.32 22.00
C ALA A 12 11.69 -5.86 22.34
N LYS A 13 11.35 -5.04 21.33
CA LYS A 13 11.00 -3.63 21.52
C LYS A 13 9.68 -3.43 22.25
N SER A 14 8.70 -4.31 22.01
CA SER A 14 7.40 -4.28 22.67
C SER A 14 7.49 -4.70 24.12
N ALA A 15 8.30 -5.71 24.44
CA ALA A 15 8.55 -6.17 25.79
C ALA A 15 9.10 -5.04 26.68
N ILE A 16 10.11 -4.29 26.21
CA ILE A 16 10.67 -3.14 26.92
C ILE A 16 9.60 -2.08 27.24
N ARG A 17 8.77 -1.74 26.25
CA ARG A 17 7.75 -0.70 26.43
C ARG A 17 6.64 -1.14 27.37
N GLN A 18 6.21 -2.40 27.31
CA GLN A 18 5.17 -2.94 28.19
C GLN A 18 5.68 -3.05 29.64
N VAL A 19 6.86 -3.61 29.84
CA VAL A 19 7.47 -3.70 31.17
C VAL A 19 7.71 -2.30 31.73
N GLY A 20 8.27 -1.40 30.93
CA GLY A 20 8.49 -0.01 31.35
C GLY A 20 7.21 0.71 31.78
N LYS A 21 6.08 0.44 31.10
CA LYS A 21 4.78 0.98 31.49
C LYS A 21 4.33 0.48 32.88
N VAL A 22 4.55 -0.81 33.18
CA VAL A 22 4.15 -1.43 34.45
C VAL A 22 5.09 -1.05 35.58
N THR A 23 6.39 -0.93 35.31
CA THR A 23 7.43 -0.55 36.28
C THR A 23 7.61 0.97 36.44
N ASN A 24 6.73 1.76 35.77
CA ASN A 24 6.75 3.23 35.79
C ASN A 24 8.08 3.84 35.28
N VAL A 25 8.79 3.17 34.40
CA VAL A 25 9.94 3.74 33.69
C VAL A 25 9.43 4.72 32.61
N PRO A 26 9.97 5.95 32.54
CA PRO A 26 9.52 6.95 31.56
C PRO A 26 9.58 6.41 30.12
N PHE A 27 8.55 6.68 29.34
CA PHE A 27 8.48 6.23 27.94
C PHE A 27 9.71 6.64 27.12
N ALA A 28 10.24 7.85 27.34
CA ALA A 28 11.45 8.33 26.68
C ALA A 28 12.68 7.46 26.96
N THR A 29 12.80 6.90 28.16
CA THR A 29 13.86 5.96 28.52
C THR A 29 13.66 4.62 27.82
N CYS A 30 12.45 4.07 27.87
CA CYS A 30 12.11 2.84 27.16
C CYS A 30 12.35 2.96 25.64
N ASP A 31 11.99 4.09 25.05
CA ASP A 31 12.15 4.34 23.62
C ASP A 31 13.64 4.51 23.23
N LYS A 32 14.43 5.14 24.09
CA LYS A 32 15.88 5.23 23.91
C LYS A 32 16.52 3.83 23.89
N ILE A 33 16.14 2.96 24.82
CA ILE A 33 16.64 1.57 24.89
C ILE A 33 16.16 0.79 23.67
N ALA A 34 14.89 0.89 23.30
CA ALA A 34 14.31 0.20 22.14
C ALA A 34 14.97 0.59 20.81
N LYS A 35 15.47 1.81 20.66
CA LYS A 35 16.20 2.29 19.47
C LYS A 35 17.59 1.67 19.32
N LEU A 36 18.20 1.20 20.40
CA LEU A 36 19.51 0.53 20.38
C LEU A 36 19.40 -0.94 19.93
N ILE A 37 18.18 -1.48 19.84
CA ILE A 37 17.94 -2.85 19.38
C ILE A 37 17.98 -2.88 17.86
N PRO A 38 18.84 -3.71 17.23
CA PRO A 38 18.87 -3.90 15.79
C PRO A 38 17.50 -4.30 15.22
N THR A 39 17.20 -3.87 13.99
CA THR A 39 15.91 -4.15 13.31
C THR A 39 15.96 -5.43 12.48
N THR A 40 16.69 -6.43 12.90
CA THR A 40 16.81 -7.71 12.21
C THR A 40 15.63 -8.61 12.55
N VAL A 41 15.06 -9.30 11.56
CA VAL A 41 13.97 -10.26 11.75
C VAL A 41 14.41 -11.37 12.73
N GLY A 42 13.56 -11.67 13.72
CA GLY A 42 13.88 -12.65 14.76
C GLY A 42 14.90 -12.16 15.81
N MET A 43 15.09 -10.84 15.92
CA MET A 43 15.90 -10.22 16.96
C MET A 43 15.27 -10.41 18.34
N THR A 44 16.03 -10.98 19.27
CA THR A 44 15.66 -11.08 20.69
C THR A 44 16.50 -10.14 21.53
N LEU A 45 16.04 -9.81 22.73
CA LEU A 45 16.80 -8.95 23.66
C LEU A 45 18.19 -9.52 23.98
N LYS A 46 18.28 -10.86 24.09
CA LYS A 46 19.56 -11.53 24.31
C LYS A 46 20.51 -11.34 23.13
N LYS A 47 20.04 -11.56 21.90
CA LYS A 47 20.85 -11.31 20.69
C LYS A 47 21.21 -9.84 20.54
N ALA A 48 20.27 -8.93 20.86
CA ALA A 48 20.52 -7.50 20.80
C ALA A 48 21.65 -7.06 21.76
N LEU A 49 21.76 -7.66 22.94
CA LEU A 49 22.88 -7.42 23.85
C LEU A 49 24.21 -7.97 23.35
N GLU A 50 24.18 -9.00 22.51
CA GLU A 50 25.38 -9.58 21.86
C GLU A 50 25.83 -8.75 20.65
N GLU A 51 24.90 -8.17 19.91
CA GLU A 51 25.15 -7.47 18.63
C GLU A 51 25.32 -5.95 18.76
N SER A 52 24.77 -5.33 19.82
CA SER A 52 24.82 -3.88 20.04
C SER A 52 25.71 -3.50 21.21
N ASP A 53 26.90 -3.00 20.92
CA ASP A 53 27.84 -2.52 21.95
C ASP A 53 27.25 -1.39 22.78
N GLU A 54 26.47 -0.49 22.17
CA GLU A 54 25.82 0.62 22.88
C GLU A 54 24.76 0.13 23.87
N LEU A 55 23.97 -0.87 23.48
CA LEU A 55 22.96 -1.48 24.35
C LEU A 55 23.64 -2.22 25.52
N LYS A 56 24.73 -2.93 25.26
CA LYS A 56 25.52 -3.63 26.26
C LYS A 56 26.15 -2.67 27.26
N GLN A 57 26.76 -1.57 26.79
CA GLN A 57 27.30 -0.54 27.68
C GLN A 57 26.22 0.07 28.57
N LEU A 58 25.03 0.32 28.02
CA LEU A 58 23.91 0.85 28.80
C LEU A 58 23.42 -0.17 29.83
N TYR A 59 23.34 -1.46 29.48
CA TYR A 59 22.99 -2.55 30.38
C TYR A 59 23.98 -2.69 31.53
N ASP A 60 25.28 -2.54 31.28
CA ASP A 60 26.33 -2.68 32.30
C ASP A 60 26.48 -1.44 33.18
N SER A 61 26.15 -0.24 32.68
CA SER A 61 26.39 1.03 33.38
C SER A 61 25.18 1.64 34.09
N ASP A 62 23.96 1.27 33.68
CA ASP A 62 22.70 1.84 34.20
C ASP A 62 21.84 0.76 34.87
N ALA A 63 21.73 0.83 36.19
CA ALA A 63 20.96 -0.17 36.96
C ALA A 63 19.47 -0.19 36.63
N GLN A 64 18.86 0.95 36.23
CA GLN A 64 17.46 0.99 35.80
C GLN A 64 17.28 0.35 34.45
N ALA A 65 18.17 0.62 33.49
CA ALA A 65 18.15 0.00 32.19
C ALA A 65 18.36 -1.53 32.27
N LYS A 66 19.27 -1.96 33.14
CA LYS A 66 19.52 -3.37 33.42
C LYS A 66 18.29 -4.07 33.97
N SER A 67 17.66 -3.55 35.02
CA SER A 67 16.45 -4.13 35.58
C SER A 67 15.32 -4.20 34.57
N LEU A 68 15.13 -3.13 33.76
CA LEU A 68 14.10 -3.11 32.71
C LEU A 68 14.35 -4.17 31.63
N LEU A 69 15.60 -4.35 31.22
CA LEU A 69 15.97 -5.35 30.21
C LEU A 69 15.85 -6.78 30.75
N ASP A 70 16.28 -7.02 32.01
CA ASP A 70 16.14 -8.32 32.66
C ASP A 70 14.67 -8.73 32.77
N ASP A 71 13.80 -7.82 33.23
CA ASP A 71 12.36 -8.05 33.34
C ASP A 71 11.71 -8.23 31.94
N ALA A 72 12.17 -7.45 30.94
CA ALA A 72 11.67 -7.57 29.57
C ALA A 72 12.06 -8.91 28.93
N MET A 73 13.25 -9.45 29.19
CA MET A 73 13.66 -10.77 28.73
C MET A 73 12.83 -11.91 29.32
N LEU A 74 12.26 -11.73 30.52
CA LEU A 74 11.37 -12.75 31.13
C LEU A 74 10.00 -12.83 30.42
N VAL A 75 9.54 -11.73 29.85
CA VAL A 75 8.22 -11.68 29.19
C VAL A 75 8.31 -11.68 27.66
N GLU A 76 9.52 -11.54 27.11
CA GLU A 76 9.74 -11.63 25.66
C GLU A 76 9.25 -12.98 25.13
N GLY A 77 8.54 -12.98 24.00
CA GLY A 77 7.99 -14.17 23.37
C GLY A 77 6.66 -14.66 23.96
N THR A 78 6.14 -14.03 25.03
CA THR A 78 4.82 -14.41 25.56
C THR A 78 3.70 -13.96 24.64
N PRO A 79 2.65 -14.79 24.39
CA PRO A 79 1.49 -14.40 23.62
C PRO A 79 0.72 -13.26 24.31
N VAL A 80 0.32 -12.24 23.54
CA VAL A 80 -0.43 -11.08 24.04
C VAL A 80 -1.75 -10.87 23.34
N GLN A 81 -1.89 -11.38 22.14
CA GLN A 81 -3.14 -11.29 21.39
C GLN A 81 -3.27 -12.45 20.42
N THR A 82 -4.50 -12.81 20.12
CA THR A 82 -4.86 -13.77 19.10
C THR A 82 -5.41 -13.04 17.88
N GLY A 83 -5.02 -13.47 16.70
CA GLY A 83 -5.51 -13.01 15.42
C GLY A 83 -6.07 -14.15 14.60
N VAL A 84 -6.47 -13.84 13.37
CA VAL A 84 -6.91 -14.82 12.39
C VAL A 84 -5.98 -14.71 11.19
N HIS A 85 -5.40 -15.83 10.76
CA HIS A 85 -4.53 -15.89 9.59
C HIS A 85 -5.24 -15.32 8.35
N ALA A 86 -4.55 -14.51 7.58
CA ALA A 86 -5.18 -13.75 6.49
C ALA A 86 -5.68 -14.64 5.34
N ALA A 87 -5.00 -15.76 5.08
CA ALA A 87 -5.22 -16.61 3.91
C ALA A 87 -5.38 -18.10 4.24
N GLY A 88 -4.79 -18.56 5.35
CA GLY A 88 -4.72 -19.98 5.71
C GLY A 88 -6.03 -20.52 6.26
N VAL A 89 -6.43 -21.67 5.75
CA VAL A 89 -7.60 -22.43 6.21
C VAL A 89 -7.17 -23.87 6.45
N ILE A 90 -7.58 -24.43 7.58
CA ILE A 90 -7.40 -25.86 7.86
C ILE A 90 -8.54 -26.66 7.25
N ILE A 91 -8.19 -27.75 6.58
CA ILE A 91 -9.12 -28.72 6.03
C ILE A 91 -8.81 -30.07 6.67
N ALA A 92 -9.85 -30.77 7.12
CA ALA A 92 -9.78 -32.11 7.66
C ALA A 92 -10.95 -32.97 7.14
N ASP A 93 -10.78 -34.29 7.21
CA ASP A 93 -11.78 -35.29 6.82
C ASP A 93 -12.94 -35.41 7.83
N LYS A 94 -12.70 -34.97 9.09
CA LYS A 94 -13.67 -34.96 10.17
C LYS A 94 -13.87 -33.54 10.71
N PRO A 95 -14.87 -33.32 11.60
CA PRO A 95 -14.98 -32.03 12.29
C PRO A 95 -13.67 -31.64 12.98
N ILE A 96 -13.25 -30.40 12.78
CA ILE A 96 -11.97 -29.89 13.34
C ILE A 96 -11.95 -30.03 14.88
N SER A 97 -13.09 -29.93 15.53
CA SER A 97 -13.24 -30.13 17.00
C SER A 97 -12.83 -31.51 17.50
N GLU A 98 -12.70 -32.52 16.62
CA GLU A 98 -12.18 -33.83 16.96
C GLU A 98 -10.63 -33.86 17.00
N TYR A 99 -9.99 -32.89 16.36
CA TYR A 99 -8.54 -32.79 16.27
C TYR A 99 -7.96 -31.74 17.23
N ALA A 100 -8.67 -30.60 17.39
CA ALA A 100 -8.16 -29.47 18.14
C ALA A 100 -9.28 -28.60 18.71
N PRO A 101 -9.04 -27.89 19.83
CA PRO A 101 -9.98 -26.93 20.37
C PRO A 101 -10.18 -25.76 19.42
N MET A 102 -11.37 -25.17 19.44
CA MET A 102 -11.77 -24.06 18.58
C MET A 102 -12.37 -22.93 19.42
N PHE A 103 -12.32 -21.71 18.90
CA PHE A 103 -13.04 -20.56 19.45
C PHE A 103 -13.74 -19.77 18.34
N TRP A 104 -14.78 -19.05 18.73
CA TRP A 104 -15.49 -18.17 17.83
C TRP A 104 -14.85 -16.78 17.83
N ASN A 105 -14.55 -16.22 16.65
CA ASN A 105 -14.05 -14.87 16.52
C ASN A 105 -15.16 -13.93 16.03
N ASP A 106 -15.72 -13.12 16.93
CA ASP A 106 -16.84 -12.21 16.65
C ASP A 106 -16.51 -11.18 15.57
N LYS A 107 -15.28 -10.67 15.55
CA LYS A 107 -14.85 -9.64 14.58
C LYS A 107 -14.84 -10.16 13.15
N LYS A 108 -14.45 -11.41 12.96
CA LYS A 108 -14.38 -12.07 11.65
C LYS A 108 -15.57 -12.98 11.35
N ASN A 109 -16.48 -13.13 12.32
CA ASN A 109 -17.66 -13.98 12.23
C ASN A 109 -17.31 -15.39 11.73
N THR A 110 -16.31 -16.03 12.34
CA THR A 110 -15.80 -17.35 11.92
C THR A 110 -15.25 -18.17 13.08
N TRP A 111 -15.27 -19.49 12.91
CA TRP A 111 -14.58 -20.43 13.79
C TRP A 111 -13.08 -20.43 13.50
N VAL A 112 -12.27 -20.41 14.56
CA VAL A 112 -10.81 -20.39 14.50
C VAL A 112 -10.25 -21.53 15.34
N ILE A 113 -9.30 -22.32 14.80
CA ILE A 113 -8.58 -23.33 15.56
C ILE A 113 -7.63 -22.64 16.55
N GLN A 114 -7.51 -23.16 17.79
CA GLN A 114 -6.66 -22.52 18.80
C GLN A 114 -5.15 -22.75 18.56
N TYR A 115 -4.79 -23.82 17.84
CA TYR A 115 -3.40 -24.12 17.54
C TYR A 115 -2.85 -23.18 16.47
N ASP A 116 -1.57 -22.93 16.55
CA ASP A 116 -0.84 -22.21 15.52
C ASP A 116 -0.68 -23.04 14.23
N MET A 117 -0.17 -22.40 13.19
CA MET A 117 0.02 -23.02 11.88
C MET A 117 0.96 -24.23 11.93
N VAL A 118 2.05 -24.14 12.70
CA VAL A 118 3.07 -25.19 12.76
C VAL A 118 2.52 -26.42 13.45
N SER A 119 1.86 -26.25 14.60
CA SER A 119 1.22 -27.34 15.32
C SER A 119 0.10 -28.00 14.52
N CYS A 120 -0.69 -27.24 13.76
CA CYS A 120 -1.71 -27.81 12.88
C CYS A 120 -1.14 -28.73 11.80
N GLU A 121 -0.04 -28.35 11.15
CA GLU A 121 0.56 -29.12 10.07
C GLU A 121 1.46 -30.24 10.59
N SER A 122 2.39 -29.92 11.53
CA SER A 122 3.43 -30.85 11.96
C SER A 122 2.96 -31.85 13.01
N ASP A 123 2.19 -31.38 13.99
CA ASP A 123 1.80 -32.20 15.14
C ASP A 123 0.46 -32.92 14.92
N CYS A 124 -0.50 -32.22 14.31
CA CYS A 124 -1.83 -32.76 14.05
C CYS A 124 -1.98 -33.38 12.64
N GLY A 125 -1.02 -33.16 11.73
CA GLY A 125 -1.06 -33.68 10.36
C GLY A 125 -2.24 -33.14 9.53
N MET A 126 -2.77 -31.96 9.85
CA MET A 126 -3.89 -31.36 9.14
C MET A 126 -3.41 -30.63 7.89
N LEU A 127 -4.24 -30.64 6.85
CA LEU A 127 -3.96 -29.94 5.60
C LEU A 127 -4.25 -28.45 5.73
N LYS A 128 -3.22 -27.62 5.56
CA LYS A 128 -3.37 -26.18 5.40
C LYS A 128 -3.49 -25.82 3.93
N MET A 129 -4.49 -25.05 3.60
CA MET A 129 -4.67 -24.43 2.27
C MET A 129 -4.65 -22.92 2.42
N ASP A 130 -3.89 -22.24 1.57
CA ASP A 130 -3.81 -20.79 1.54
C ASP A 130 -4.67 -20.23 0.39
N PHE A 131 -5.69 -19.46 0.75
CA PHE A 131 -6.57 -18.76 -0.20
C PHE A 131 -6.32 -17.25 -0.09
N LEU A 132 -5.32 -16.77 -0.81
CA LEU A 132 -5.00 -15.36 -0.85
C LEU A 132 -5.57 -14.71 -2.11
N GLY A 133 -6.53 -13.82 -1.92
CA GLY A 133 -7.05 -12.98 -2.99
C GLY A 133 -6.04 -11.91 -3.38
N LEU A 134 -5.94 -11.64 -4.68
CA LEU A 134 -5.15 -10.52 -5.21
C LEU A 134 -6.11 -9.46 -5.77
N ARG A 135 -6.14 -8.28 -5.15
CA ARG A 135 -6.95 -7.13 -5.61
C ARG A 135 -6.67 -6.77 -7.08
N ASN A 136 -5.45 -7.01 -7.54
CA ASN A 136 -5.07 -6.77 -8.93
C ASN A 136 -5.85 -7.62 -9.94
N LEU A 137 -6.32 -8.82 -9.55
CA LEU A 137 -7.20 -9.62 -10.40
C LEU A 137 -8.57 -8.97 -10.57
N ASP A 138 -9.11 -8.36 -9.51
CA ASP A 138 -10.37 -7.61 -9.59
C ASP A 138 -10.22 -6.36 -10.47
N ILE A 139 -9.07 -5.68 -10.39
CA ILE A 139 -8.73 -4.53 -11.24
C ILE A 139 -8.68 -4.97 -12.71
N ILE A 140 -7.98 -6.07 -13.03
CA ILE A 140 -7.89 -6.63 -14.38
C ILE A 140 -9.29 -7.00 -14.90
N MET A 141 -10.08 -7.72 -14.12
CA MET A 141 -11.43 -8.13 -14.49
C MET A 141 -12.35 -6.93 -14.74
N ARG A 142 -12.27 -5.91 -13.88
CA ARG A 142 -13.02 -4.66 -14.04
C ARG A 142 -12.62 -3.92 -15.31
N CYS A 143 -11.31 -3.82 -15.58
CA CYS A 143 -10.79 -3.20 -16.79
C CYS A 143 -11.28 -3.91 -18.05
N LYS A 144 -11.21 -5.25 -18.08
CA LYS A 144 -11.74 -6.06 -19.18
C LYS A 144 -13.23 -5.83 -19.42
N ASP A 145 -14.02 -5.70 -18.36
CA ASP A 145 -15.45 -5.40 -18.48
C ASP A 145 -15.67 -3.97 -19.03
N PHE A 146 -14.89 -3.00 -18.61
CA PHE A 146 -14.95 -1.64 -19.16
C PHE A 146 -14.59 -1.62 -20.65
N VAL A 147 -13.50 -2.27 -21.04
CA VAL A 147 -13.10 -2.38 -22.47
C VAL A 147 -14.19 -3.04 -23.29
N ARG A 148 -14.75 -4.15 -22.80
CA ARG A 148 -15.86 -4.85 -23.47
C ARG A 148 -17.07 -3.95 -23.68
N ARG A 149 -17.46 -3.17 -22.65
CA ARG A 149 -18.63 -2.27 -22.70
C ARG A 149 -18.39 -1.03 -23.55
N ALA A 150 -17.18 -0.46 -23.49
CA ALA A 150 -16.88 0.79 -24.19
C ALA A 150 -16.50 0.57 -25.66
N LYS A 151 -15.78 -0.52 -25.96
CA LYS A 151 -15.15 -0.76 -27.26
C LYS A 151 -15.63 -2.04 -27.95
N GLY A 152 -16.44 -2.86 -27.29
CA GLY A 152 -16.90 -4.15 -27.82
C GLY A 152 -15.81 -5.22 -27.93
N VAL A 153 -14.61 -4.96 -27.37
CA VAL A 153 -13.45 -5.85 -27.45
C VAL A 153 -13.47 -6.82 -26.27
N VAL A 154 -13.31 -8.11 -26.56
CA VAL A 154 -13.09 -9.16 -25.57
C VAL A 154 -11.59 -9.46 -25.52
N ILE A 155 -10.94 -9.14 -24.39
CA ILE A 155 -9.51 -9.36 -24.21
C ILE A 155 -9.28 -10.84 -23.89
N ASP A 156 -8.50 -11.52 -24.74
CA ASP A 156 -8.02 -12.88 -24.49
C ASP A 156 -6.84 -12.84 -23.49
N SER A 157 -7.06 -13.35 -22.29
CA SER A 157 -6.05 -13.37 -21.24
C SER A 157 -4.81 -14.18 -21.64
N VAL A 158 -5.01 -15.33 -22.28
CA VAL A 158 -3.90 -16.21 -22.68
C VAL A 158 -3.02 -15.54 -23.73
N ALA A 159 -3.62 -14.86 -24.70
CA ALA A 159 -2.87 -14.11 -25.70
C ALA A 159 -2.05 -12.97 -25.08
N VAL A 160 -2.58 -12.25 -24.08
CA VAL A 160 -1.85 -11.21 -23.36
C VAL A 160 -0.71 -11.80 -22.54
N GLU A 161 -0.95 -12.89 -21.81
CA GLU A 161 0.07 -13.55 -20.97
C GLU A 161 1.23 -14.13 -21.77
N GLN A 162 1.00 -14.50 -23.03
CA GLN A 162 2.01 -15.04 -23.93
C GLN A 162 2.68 -13.98 -24.81
N ALA A 163 2.17 -12.75 -24.79
CA ALA A 163 2.76 -11.66 -25.56
C ALA A 163 4.01 -11.12 -24.84
N ASP A 164 5.14 -11.11 -25.50
CA ASP A 164 6.36 -10.41 -25.06
C ASP A 164 6.50 -9.13 -25.92
N ASP A 165 5.56 -8.20 -25.69
CA ASP A 165 5.48 -6.96 -26.45
C ASP A 165 6.52 -5.96 -25.94
N GLU A 166 7.57 -5.76 -26.71
CA GLU A 166 8.67 -4.84 -26.36
C GLU A 166 8.16 -3.41 -26.13
N SER A 167 7.10 -2.97 -26.84
CA SER A 167 6.58 -1.62 -26.66
C SER A 167 5.99 -1.41 -25.27
N VAL A 168 5.28 -2.40 -24.72
CA VAL A 168 4.74 -2.39 -23.37
C VAL A 168 5.88 -2.35 -22.35
N ILE A 169 6.90 -3.18 -22.55
CA ILE A 169 8.02 -3.29 -21.61
C ILE A 169 8.83 -2.00 -21.59
N VAL A 170 9.15 -1.44 -22.74
CA VAL A 170 9.93 -0.21 -22.84
C VAL A 170 9.13 1.00 -22.35
N ASP A 171 7.87 1.14 -22.74
CA ASP A 171 7.06 2.32 -22.43
C ASP A 171 6.63 2.35 -20.97
N ILE A 172 6.30 1.22 -20.36
CA ILE A 172 5.85 1.15 -18.97
C ILE A 172 7.03 0.93 -18.02
N TYR A 173 7.74 -0.19 -18.16
CA TYR A 173 8.84 -0.52 -17.24
C TYR A 173 10.09 0.30 -17.51
N GLY A 174 10.52 0.40 -18.77
CA GLY A 174 11.75 1.11 -19.15
C GLY A 174 11.72 2.59 -18.79
N LYS A 175 10.56 3.24 -18.87
CA LYS A 175 10.36 4.64 -18.45
C LYS A 175 10.08 4.77 -16.93
N GLY A 176 9.83 3.65 -16.24
CA GLY A 176 9.41 3.64 -14.84
C GLY A 176 8.03 4.26 -14.62
N ASP A 177 7.14 4.19 -15.62
CA ASP A 177 5.74 4.59 -15.53
C ASP A 177 4.89 3.46 -14.93
N THR A 178 5.27 3.04 -13.73
CA THR A 178 4.74 1.84 -13.08
C THR A 178 3.76 2.11 -11.94
N ASP A 179 3.17 3.31 -11.88
CA ASP A 179 2.04 3.56 -10.97
C ASP A 179 0.87 2.66 -11.35
N GLY A 180 0.35 1.91 -10.37
CA GLY A 180 -0.69 0.93 -10.59
C GLY A 180 -0.21 -0.38 -11.23
N ILE A 181 1.09 -0.59 -11.42
CA ILE A 181 1.63 -1.83 -11.99
C ILE A 181 2.04 -2.79 -10.87
N PHE A 182 1.38 -3.91 -10.81
CA PHE A 182 1.58 -4.91 -9.76
C PHE A 182 3.05 -5.21 -9.50
N GLN A 183 3.50 -5.12 -8.24
CA GLN A 183 4.87 -5.37 -7.75
C GLN A 183 5.94 -4.33 -8.17
N PHE A 184 5.64 -3.34 -9.01
CA PHE A 184 6.65 -2.43 -9.58
C PHE A 184 6.43 -0.95 -9.24
N GLU A 185 5.58 -0.63 -8.27
CA GLU A 185 5.15 0.75 -7.96
C GLU A 185 6.14 1.56 -7.12
N SER A 186 7.01 0.90 -6.32
CA SER A 186 7.88 1.62 -5.39
C SER A 186 8.87 2.56 -6.08
N GLY A 187 9.16 3.71 -5.46
CA GLY A 187 10.08 4.71 -6.01
C GLY A 187 11.48 4.14 -6.30
N GLY A 188 11.99 3.27 -5.41
CA GLY A 188 13.26 2.59 -5.64
C GLY A 188 13.22 1.62 -6.82
N MET A 189 12.13 0.88 -7.00
CA MET A 189 11.93 0.02 -8.17
C MET A 189 11.87 0.85 -9.47
N LYS A 190 11.14 1.96 -9.49
CA LYS A 190 11.09 2.88 -10.64
C LYS A 190 12.48 3.40 -11.03
N LYS A 191 13.31 3.78 -10.05
CA LYS A 191 14.70 4.19 -10.28
C LYS A 191 15.53 3.05 -10.88
N THR A 192 15.38 1.85 -10.34
CA THR A 192 16.03 0.64 -10.86
C THR A 192 15.63 0.34 -12.30
N LEU A 193 14.34 0.38 -12.60
CA LEU A 193 13.80 0.17 -13.95
C LEU A 193 14.39 1.15 -14.97
N ARG A 194 14.45 2.43 -14.63
CA ARG A 194 15.03 3.48 -15.51
C ARG A 194 16.53 3.27 -15.76
N SER A 195 17.27 2.72 -14.79
CA SER A 195 18.69 2.43 -14.94
C SER A 195 18.96 1.12 -15.67
N PHE A 196 18.14 0.11 -15.44
CA PHE A 196 18.28 -1.22 -16.04
C PHE A 196 17.71 -1.29 -17.46
N VAL A 197 16.67 -0.50 -17.77
CA VAL A 197 15.97 -0.43 -19.07
C VAL A 197 15.58 -1.82 -19.58
N PRO A 198 14.57 -2.48 -18.99
CA PRO A 198 14.11 -3.78 -19.44
C PRO A 198 13.58 -3.73 -20.88
N LYS A 199 13.81 -4.80 -21.67
CA LYS A 199 13.39 -4.91 -23.06
C LYS A 199 12.53 -6.12 -23.35
N GLN A 200 12.50 -7.10 -22.47
CA GLN A 200 11.80 -8.37 -22.61
C GLN A 200 11.26 -8.83 -21.26
N ILE A 201 10.30 -9.74 -21.26
CA ILE A 201 9.68 -10.24 -20.02
C ILE A 201 10.68 -10.90 -19.07
N GLU A 202 11.73 -11.55 -19.58
CA GLU A 202 12.80 -12.13 -18.74
C GLU A 202 13.52 -11.07 -17.90
N ASP A 203 13.68 -9.85 -18.40
CA ASP A 203 14.24 -8.71 -17.66
C ASP A 203 13.33 -8.30 -16.49
N VAL A 204 12.01 -8.32 -16.72
CA VAL A 204 11.01 -8.02 -15.68
C VAL A 204 11.02 -9.11 -14.60
N ILE A 205 11.08 -10.38 -15.00
CA ILE A 205 11.19 -11.53 -14.08
C ILE A 205 12.45 -11.42 -13.23
N LEU A 206 13.57 -11.08 -13.85
CA LEU A 206 14.85 -10.91 -13.14
C LEU A 206 14.76 -9.80 -12.09
N LEU A 207 14.24 -8.63 -12.45
CA LEU A 207 14.11 -7.51 -11.50
C LEU A 207 13.14 -7.84 -10.37
N ASN A 208 12.03 -8.53 -10.65
CA ASN A 208 11.10 -9.00 -9.62
C ASN A 208 11.78 -9.96 -8.63
N ALA A 209 12.65 -10.83 -9.12
CA ALA A 209 13.43 -11.74 -8.28
C ALA A 209 14.55 -11.04 -7.50
N ALA A 210 15.23 -10.06 -8.09
CA ALA A 210 16.42 -9.44 -7.55
C ALA A 210 16.14 -8.22 -6.65
N TYR A 211 15.01 -7.50 -6.86
CA TYR A 211 14.71 -6.29 -6.10
C TYR A 211 14.17 -6.60 -4.70
N ARG A 212 15.05 -7.06 -3.81
CA ARG A 212 14.78 -7.40 -2.40
C ARG A 212 16.04 -7.25 -1.56
N PRO A 213 15.90 -7.03 -0.24
CA PRO A 213 17.06 -7.02 0.66
C PRO A 213 17.92 -8.27 0.47
N GLY A 214 19.20 -8.04 0.21
CA GLY A 214 20.18 -9.07 -0.17
C GLY A 214 20.49 -9.08 -1.67
N PRO A 215 19.65 -9.62 -2.56
CA PRO A 215 19.95 -9.71 -3.99
C PRO A 215 20.06 -8.35 -4.69
N MET A 216 19.39 -7.31 -4.18
CA MET A 216 19.42 -5.94 -4.74
C MET A 216 20.84 -5.40 -4.95
N GLN A 217 21.80 -5.80 -4.12
CA GLN A 217 23.21 -5.39 -4.26
C GLN A 217 23.85 -5.85 -5.57
N TYR A 218 23.29 -6.88 -6.24
CA TYR A 218 23.80 -7.40 -7.51
C TYR A 218 23.21 -6.72 -8.74
N ILE A 219 22.14 -5.97 -8.60
CA ILE A 219 21.49 -5.27 -9.72
C ILE A 219 22.45 -4.34 -10.48
N PRO A 220 23.33 -3.56 -9.82
CA PRO A 220 24.33 -2.77 -10.53
C PRO A 220 25.25 -3.60 -11.44
N LEU A 221 25.78 -4.72 -10.95
CA LEU A 221 26.62 -5.62 -11.73
C LEU A 221 25.86 -6.21 -12.92
N VAL A 222 24.65 -6.71 -12.70
CA VAL A 222 23.79 -7.24 -13.76
C VAL A 222 23.49 -6.18 -14.81
N THR A 223 23.26 -4.93 -14.37
CA THR A 223 23.06 -3.78 -15.26
C THR A 223 24.30 -3.48 -16.09
N ASP A 224 25.49 -3.49 -15.49
CA ASP A 224 26.75 -3.24 -16.20
C ASP A 224 27.06 -4.31 -17.23
N VAL A 225 26.80 -5.58 -16.91
CA VAL A 225 26.94 -6.67 -17.89
C VAL A 225 25.93 -6.52 -19.03
N LYS A 226 24.67 -6.19 -18.74
CA LYS A 226 23.65 -5.93 -19.77
C LYS A 226 24.06 -4.85 -20.76
N PHE A 227 24.72 -3.81 -20.30
CA PHE A 227 25.19 -2.70 -21.13
C PHE A 227 26.64 -2.86 -21.61
N HIS A 228 27.23 -4.05 -21.49
CA HIS A 228 28.62 -4.35 -21.89
C HIS A 228 29.68 -3.44 -21.23
N ARG A 229 29.40 -3.01 -19.99
CA ARG A 229 30.36 -2.25 -19.15
C ARG A 229 31.19 -3.16 -18.27
N ALA A 230 30.74 -4.39 -18.06
CA ALA A 230 31.42 -5.47 -17.37
C ALA A 230 31.23 -6.78 -18.14
N GLU A 231 32.19 -7.70 -17.97
CA GLU A 231 32.07 -9.04 -18.53
C GLU A 231 31.41 -9.99 -17.54
N PRO A 232 30.54 -10.92 -18.00
CA PRO A 232 29.96 -11.93 -17.13
C PRO A 232 31.03 -12.92 -16.65
N ASN A 233 30.95 -13.34 -15.41
CA ASN A 233 31.90 -14.27 -14.80
C ASN A 233 31.52 -15.72 -15.08
N TYR A 234 31.99 -16.29 -16.20
CA TYR A 234 31.85 -17.73 -16.51
C TYR A 234 33.17 -18.44 -16.31
N ILE A 235 33.37 -19.11 -15.17
CA ILE A 235 34.61 -19.85 -14.88
C ILE A 235 34.77 -21.14 -15.72
N VAL A 236 33.66 -21.64 -16.30
CA VAL A 236 33.63 -22.66 -17.35
C VAL A 236 32.60 -22.30 -18.42
N PRO A 237 32.79 -22.66 -19.69
CA PRO A 237 31.88 -22.30 -20.78
C PRO A 237 30.41 -22.74 -20.58
N ASP A 238 30.23 -23.90 -19.92
CA ASP A 238 28.89 -24.47 -19.65
C ASP A 238 28.02 -23.57 -18.78
N MET A 239 28.61 -22.69 -17.97
CA MET A 239 27.87 -21.73 -17.14
C MET A 239 27.10 -20.71 -17.98
N LYS A 240 27.59 -20.40 -19.18
CA LYS A 240 26.93 -19.39 -20.04
C LYS A 240 25.47 -19.72 -20.25
N ARG A 241 25.16 -20.96 -20.65
CA ARG A 241 23.78 -21.39 -20.91
C ARG A 241 22.85 -21.22 -19.69
N ILE A 242 23.40 -21.44 -18.48
CA ILE A 242 22.62 -21.36 -17.22
C ILE A 242 22.42 -19.91 -16.78
N LEU A 243 23.46 -19.07 -16.90
CA LEU A 243 23.51 -17.74 -16.31
C LEU A 243 23.28 -16.59 -17.30
N GLU A 244 23.27 -16.85 -18.62
CA GLU A 244 23.04 -15.83 -19.64
C GLU A 244 21.70 -15.08 -19.44
N PRO A 245 20.55 -15.74 -19.06
CA PRO A 245 19.29 -15.05 -18.79
C PRO A 245 19.35 -14.06 -17.61
N THR A 246 20.35 -14.18 -16.76
CA THR A 246 20.58 -13.32 -15.58
C THR A 246 21.90 -12.56 -15.65
N TYR A 247 22.41 -12.37 -16.88
CA TYR A 247 23.63 -11.60 -17.13
C TYR A 247 24.84 -12.06 -16.33
N GLY A 248 24.98 -13.39 -16.15
CA GLY A 248 26.11 -14.00 -15.45
C GLY A 248 25.97 -14.14 -13.92
N SER A 249 24.89 -13.72 -13.34
CA SER A 249 24.65 -13.81 -11.89
C SER A 249 23.66 -14.91 -11.55
N PRO A 250 23.90 -15.78 -10.54
CA PRO A 250 22.99 -16.86 -10.15
C PRO A 250 21.85 -16.36 -9.26
N ILE A 251 20.87 -15.68 -9.85
CA ILE A 251 19.74 -15.06 -9.13
C ILE A 251 18.68 -16.10 -8.73
N TYR A 252 18.49 -17.16 -9.54
CA TYR A 252 17.42 -18.12 -9.32
C TYR A 252 17.91 -19.40 -8.62
N GLN A 253 17.07 -19.97 -7.76
CA GLN A 253 17.33 -21.26 -7.11
C GLN A 253 17.56 -22.38 -8.13
N GLU A 254 16.83 -22.35 -9.23
CA GLU A 254 16.94 -23.30 -10.33
C GLU A 254 18.31 -23.24 -11.00
N GLN A 255 18.91 -22.07 -11.11
CA GLN A 255 20.26 -21.92 -11.65
C GLN A 255 21.31 -22.59 -10.75
N ILE A 256 21.15 -22.46 -9.43
CA ILE A 256 22.01 -23.14 -8.46
C ILE A 256 21.88 -24.64 -8.63
N GLN A 257 20.67 -25.19 -8.71
CA GLN A 257 20.45 -26.60 -8.96
C GLN A 257 21.10 -27.08 -10.27
N GLN A 258 20.97 -26.31 -11.34
CA GLN A 258 21.57 -26.62 -12.65
C GLN A 258 23.10 -26.62 -12.58
N ILE A 259 23.71 -25.66 -11.89
CA ILE A 259 25.16 -25.59 -11.69
C ILE A 259 25.66 -26.86 -10.98
N PHE A 260 25.02 -27.29 -9.88
CA PHE A 260 25.39 -28.50 -9.17
C PHE A 260 25.17 -29.76 -10.02
N HIS A 261 24.08 -29.83 -10.77
CA HIS A 261 23.76 -30.98 -11.59
C HIS A 261 24.64 -31.10 -12.83
N GLU A 262 24.67 -30.05 -13.66
CA GLU A 262 25.23 -30.13 -15.01
C GLU A 262 26.74 -29.87 -15.06
N ILE A 263 27.26 -29.11 -14.10
CA ILE A 263 28.68 -28.75 -14.05
C ILE A 263 29.40 -29.56 -12.99
N ALA A 264 28.89 -29.59 -11.77
CA ALA A 264 29.51 -30.31 -10.69
C ALA A 264 29.20 -31.83 -10.70
N GLY A 265 28.23 -32.29 -11.51
CA GLY A 265 27.97 -33.74 -11.72
C GLY A 265 27.10 -34.40 -10.64
N PHE A 266 26.44 -33.64 -9.79
CA PHE A 266 25.49 -34.16 -8.81
C PHE A 266 24.18 -34.64 -9.47
N SER A 267 23.51 -35.62 -8.87
CA SER A 267 22.16 -35.97 -9.28
C SER A 267 21.18 -34.80 -8.96
N LEU A 268 20.05 -34.72 -9.67
CA LEU A 268 19.03 -33.72 -9.41
C LEU A 268 18.55 -33.70 -7.96
N GLY A 269 18.39 -34.90 -7.34
CA GLY A 269 18.00 -35.01 -5.94
C GLY A 269 19.04 -34.44 -4.98
N GLN A 270 20.33 -34.74 -5.23
CA GLN A 270 21.44 -34.17 -4.44
C GLN A 270 21.52 -32.66 -4.62
N ALA A 271 21.38 -32.16 -5.84
CA ALA A 271 21.36 -30.70 -6.11
C ALA A 271 20.21 -29.99 -5.38
N ASP A 272 19.04 -30.62 -5.26
CA ASP A 272 17.92 -30.05 -4.49
C ASP A 272 18.20 -30.05 -2.98
N ILE A 273 18.77 -31.11 -2.44
CA ILE A 273 19.20 -31.17 -1.03
C ILE A 273 20.19 -30.04 -0.73
N ILE A 274 21.21 -29.88 -1.58
CA ILE A 274 22.24 -28.83 -1.43
C ILE A 274 21.58 -27.43 -1.49
N ARG A 275 20.70 -27.19 -2.45
CA ARG A 275 19.96 -25.94 -2.55
C ARG A 275 19.16 -25.62 -1.25
N ARG A 276 18.48 -26.63 -0.68
CA ARG A 276 17.75 -26.49 0.59
C ARG A 276 18.70 -26.22 1.75
N ALA A 277 19.83 -26.94 1.81
CA ALA A 277 20.87 -26.73 2.81
C ALA A 277 21.41 -25.28 2.78
N MET A 278 21.69 -24.76 1.58
CA MET A 278 22.09 -23.35 1.38
C MET A 278 21.06 -22.37 1.93
N SER A 279 19.77 -22.55 1.59
CA SER A 279 18.68 -21.67 2.04
C SER A 279 18.48 -21.72 3.56
N LYS A 280 18.67 -22.90 4.19
CA LYS A 280 18.51 -23.12 5.62
C LYS A 280 19.79 -22.96 6.44
N LYS A 281 20.93 -22.67 5.78
CA LYS A 281 22.26 -22.52 6.39
C LYS A 281 22.76 -23.79 7.12
N HIS A 282 22.48 -24.96 6.55
CA HIS A 282 22.99 -26.23 7.05
C HIS A 282 24.44 -26.42 6.59
N LEU A 283 25.39 -25.93 7.39
CA LEU A 283 26.82 -25.89 7.04
C LEU A 283 27.41 -27.25 6.77
N ASP A 284 27.06 -28.28 7.56
CA ASP A 284 27.58 -29.64 7.44
C ASP A 284 27.26 -30.27 6.07
N GLU A 285 26.05 -30.05 5.56
CA GLU A 285 25.63 -30.55 4.24
C GLU A 285 26.36 -29.83 3.10
N LEU A 286 26.67 -28.55 3.30
CA LEU A 286 27.38 -27.72 2.32
C LEU A 286 28.87 -28.09 2.26
N GLU A 287 29.51 -28.31 3.41
CA GLU A 287 30.90 -28.75 3.49
C GLU A 287 31.07 -30.12 2.83
N ALA A 288 30.12 -31.04 3.06
CA ALA A 288 30.12 -32.36 2.42
C ALA A 288 30.00 -32.31 0.88
N ALA A 289 29.33 -31.25 0.35
CA ALA A 289 29.16 -31.07 -1.09
C ALA A 289 30.36 -30.39 -1.77
N LYS A 290 31.22 -29.69 -1.00
CA LYS A 290 32.33 -28.89 -1.55
C LYS A 290 33.33 -29.68 -2.39
N ASP A 291 33.76 -30.82 -1.92
CA ASP A 291 34.75 -31.66 -2.62
C ASP A 291 34.21 -32.15 -3.98
N GLY A 292 32.96 -32.56 -4.03
CA GLY A 292 32.29 -32.94 -5.27
C GLY A 292 32.16 -31.76 -6.24
N PHE A 293 31.80 -30.59 -5.74
CA PHE A 293 31.71 -29.36 -6.52
C PHE A 293 33.07 -28.99 -7.15
N VAL A 294 34.14 -28.97 -6.34
CA VAL A 294 35.49 -28.67 -6.81
C VAL A 294 35.94 -29.70 -7.86
N SER A 295 35.69 -30.98 -7.63
CA SER A 295 36.07 -32.05 -8.56
C SER A 295 35.35 -31.91 -9.91
N GLY A 296 34.06 -31.63 -9.91
CA GLY A 296 33.28 -31.44 -11.12
C GLY A 296 33.73 -30.21 -11.96
N PHE A 297 34.00 -29.10 -11.31
CA PHE A 297 34.52 -27.92 -11.99
C PHE A 297 35.95 -28.09 -12.55
N LYS A 298 36.82 -28.82 -11.81
CA LYS A 298 38.15 -29.19 -12.31
C LYS A 298 38.08 -30.08 -13.56
N ALA A 299 37.16 -31.04 -13.58
CA ALA A 299 36.94 -31.90 -14.74
C ALA A 299 36.49 -31.08 -15.99
N LYS A 300 35.91 -29.92 -15.80
CA LYS A 300 35.53 -28.96 -16.86
C LYS A 300 36.64 -27.95 -17.18
N GLY A 301 37.80 -28.03 -16.54
CA GLY A 301 38.96 -27.20 -16.82
C GLY A 301 39.04 -25.88 -16.02
N ALA A 302 38.26 -25.70 -14.99
CA ALA A 302 38.34 -24.51 -14.12
C ALA A 302 39.59 -24.57 -13.21
N LYS A 303 40.14 -23.40 -12.87
CA LYS A 303 41.28 -23.24 -11.96
C LYS A 303 40.83 -23.23 -10.50
N ASP A 304 41.65 -23.77 -9.61
CA ASP A 304 41.34 -23.86 -8.18
C ASP A 304 40.95 -22.50 -7.55
N ALA A 305 41.68 -21.45 -7.87
CA ALA A 305 41.41 -20.12 -7.35
C ALA A 305 40.02 -19.56 -7.81
N ASP A 306 39.65 -19.82 -9.06
CA ASP A 306 38.37 -19.38 -9.61
C ASP A 306 37.21 -20.19 -9.02
N ILE A 307 37.41 -21.51 -8.80
CA ILE A 307 36.43 -22.41 -8.16
C ILE A 307 36.17 -21.96 -6.72
N GLU A 308 37.22 -21.72 -5.94
CA GLU A 308 37.08 -21.30 -4.53
C GLU A 308 36.36 -19.94 -4.41
N LYS A 309 36.74 -18.98 -5.28
CA LYS A 309 36.06 -17.68 -5.35
C LYS A 309 34.58 -17.87 -5.68
N PHE A 310 34.26 -18.63 -6.70
CA PHE A 310 32.88 -18.86 -7.13
C PHE A 310 32.07 -19.63 -6.10
N TRP A 311 32.66 -20.59 -5.40
CA TRP A 311 31.99 -21.27 -4.27
C TRP A 311 31.53 -20.29 -3.20
N ASN A 312 32.38 -19.36 -2.80
CA ASN A 312 32.05 -18.37 -1.78
C ASN A 312 30.97 -17.39 -2.29
N GLU A 313 31.07 -16.95 -3.54
CA GLU A 313 30.03 -16.13 -4.18
C GLU A 313 28.69 -16.88 -4.23
N LEU A 314 28.70 -18.16 -4.59
CA LEU A 314 27.50 -19.00 -4.65
C LEU A 314 26.85 -19.19 -3.28
N LEU A 315 27.63 -19.35 -2.22
CA LEU A 315 27.10 -19.41 -0.85
C LEU A 315 26.41 -18.11 -0.44
N ASP A 316 26.93 -16.97 -0.86
CA ASP A 316 26.30 -15.69 -0.58
C ASP A 316 25.01 -15.49 -1.41
N PHE A 317 25.01 -15.83 -2.69
CA PHE A 317 23.82 -15.83 -3.53
C PHE A 317 22.73 -16.78 -3.03
N ALA A 318 23.12 -17.96 -2.61
CA ALA A 318 22.17 -19.00 -2.20
C ALA A 318 21.34 -18.62 -0.97
N LYS A 319 21.87 -17.76 -0.09
CA LYS A 319 21.11 -17.20 1.06
C LYS A 319 19.87 -16.41 0.62
N TYR A 320 19.88 -15.90 -0.62
CA TYR A 320 18.91 -14.95 -1.14
C TYR A 320 18.31 -15.37 -2.49
N ALA A 321 18.77 -16.47 -3.09
CA ALA A 321 18.28 -16.98 -4.38
C ALA A 321 16.77 -17.21 -4.35
N PHE A 322 16.10 -16.83 -5.43
CA PHE A 322 14.65 -16.85 -5.50
C PHE A 322 14.12 -17.91 -6.47
N ASN A 323 12.94 -18.41 -6.19
CA ASN A 323 12.27 -19.34 -7.08
C ASN A 323 11.85 -18.63 -8.38
N LYS A 324 12.37 -19.08 -9.53
CA LYS A 324 12.06 -18.51 -10.84
C LYS A 324 10.59 -18.64 -11.19
N SER A 325 9.98 -19.79 -10.87
CA SER A 325 8.56 -20.04 -11.20
C SER A 325 7.64 -19.03 -10.52
N HIS A 326 7.91 -18.70 -9.25
CA HIS A 326 7.16 -17.68 -8.53
C HIS A 326 7.38 -16.28 -9.15
N ALA A 327 8.64 -15.89 -9.40
CA ALA A 327 8.95 -14.60 -10.02
C ALA A 327 8.28 -14.47 -11.40
N ALA A 328 8.30 -15.53 -12.20
CA ALA A 328 7.68 -15.56 -13.52
C ALA A 328 6.16 -15.38 -13.43
N ALA A 329 5.47 -16.13 -12.56
CA ALA A 329 4.02 -16.04 -12.40
C ALA A 329 3.57 -14.62 -12.01
N TYR A 330 4.28 -14.01 -11.04
CA TYR A 330 3.99 -12.64 -10.61
C TYR A 330 4.36 -11.59 -11.66
N SER A 331 5.42 -11.83 -12.43
CA SER A 331 5.81 -10.91 -13.52
C SER A 331 4.86 -10.98 -14.70
N VAL A 332 4.30 -12.14 -15.02
CA VAL A 332 3.25 -12.28 -16.04
C VAL A 332 1.99 -11.52 -15.61
N LEU A 333 1.60 -11.62 -14.35
CA LEU A 333 0.48 -10.83 -13.81
C LEU A 333 0.78 -9.33 -13.84
N SER A 334 2.00 -8.93 -13.48
CA SER A 334 2.47 -7.55 -13.60
C SER A 334 2.40 -7.06 -15.04
N TYR A 335 2.94 -7.86 -15.97
CA TYR A 335 2.90 -7.55 -17.39
C TYR A 335 1.47 -7.37 -17.91
N TYR A 336 0.53 -8.18 -17.45
CA TYR A 336 -0.87 -8.01 -17.81
C TYR A 336 -1.40 -6.63 -17.37
N THR A 337 -1.05 -6.18 -16.17
CA THR A 337 -1.43 -4.83 -15.70
C THR A 337 -0.79 -3.73 -16.55
N ALA A 338 0.48 -3.91 -16.94
CA ALA A 338 1.21 -2.98 -17.79
C ALA A 338 0.61 -2.92 -19.20
N TRP A 339 0.27 -4.08 -19.76
CA TRP A 339 -0.39 -4.19 -21.08
C TRP A 339 -1.74 -3.47 -21.09
N LEU A 340 -2.56 -3.65 -20.05
CA LEU A 340 -3.83 -2.94 -19.92
C LEU A 340 -3.62 -1.42 -19.79
N LYS A 341 -2.64 -0.98 -19.02
CA LYS A 341 -2.31 0.44 -18.88
C LYS A 341 -1.85 1.04 -20.22
N HIS A 342 -1.04 0.31 -20.98
CA HIS A 342 -0.50 0.77 -22.25
C HIS A 342 -1.59 0.91 -23.33
N TYR A 343 -2.44 -0.11 -23.51
CA TYR A 343 -3.44 -0.14 -24.59
C TYR A 343 -4.80 0.44 -24.23
N TYR A 344 -5.14 0.43 -22.91
CA TYR A 344 -6.46 0.85 -22.40
C TYR A 344 -6.31 1.74 -21.16
N PRO A 345 -5.57 2.85 -21.24
CA PRO A 345 -5.24 3.67 -20.07
C PRO A 345 -6.48 4.23 -19.35
N VAL A 346 -7.52 4.63 -20.09
CA VAL A 346 -8.76 5.16 -19.52
C VAL A 346 -9.46 4.10 -18.66
N GLU A 347 -9.66 2.92 -19.24
CA GLU A 347 -10.35 1.82 -18.59
C GLU A 347 -9.54 1.24 -17.43
N TYR A 348 -8.21 1.19 -17.59
CA TYR A 348 -7.30 0.69 -16.56
C TYR A 348 -7.24 1.63 -15.35
N LEU A 349 -7.02 2.93 -15.57
CA LEU A 349 -6.96 3.93 -14.50
C LEU A 349 -8.30 4.08 -13.78
N ALA A 350 -9.44 4.00 -14.51
CA ALA A 350 -10.75 3.96 -13.88
C ALA A 350 -10.92 2.72 -12.97
N SER A 351 -10.37 1.58 -13.39
CA SER A 351 -10.39 0.35 -12.59
C SER A 351 -9.50 0.46 -11.36
N LEU A 352 -8.29 1.00 -11.48
CA LEU A 352 -7.42 1.29 -10.34
C LEU A 352 -8.12 2.18 -9.31
N MET A 353 -8.67 3.31 -9.74
CA MET A 353 -9.38 4.24 -8.85
C MET A 353 -10.61 3.61 -8.18
N SER A 354 -11.22 2.58 -8.77
CA SER A 354 -12.36 1.86 -8.18
C SER A 354 -11.98 1.00 -6.97
N PHE A 355 -10.72 0.57 -6.88
CA PHE A 355 -10.21 -0.30 -5.83
C PHE A 355 -9.13 0.35 -4.96
N SER A 356 -8.85 1.64 -5.19
CA SER A 356 -7.80 2.37 -4.48
C SER A 356 -8.25 2.84 -3.11
N THR A 357 -7.28 3.02 -2.23
CA THR A 357 -7.47 3.81 -1.01
C THR A 357 -7.53 5.28 -1.37
N LYS A 358 -7.94 6.13 -0.44
CA LYS A 358 -7.99 7.59 -0.67
C LYS A 358 -6.61 8.18 -0.90
N GLU A 359 -5.62 7.62 -0.23
CA GLU A 359 -4.22 8.03 -0.30
C GLU A 359 -3.66 7.86 -1.72
N ASP A 360 -4.06 6.79 -2.40
CA ASP A 360 -3.58 6.45 -3.75
C ASP A 360 -4.33 7.18 -4.87
N VAL A 361 -5.58 7.59 -4.63
CA VAL A 361 -6.44 8.20 -5.67
C VAL A 361 -5.79 9.42 -6.31
N GLY A 362 -5.17 10.30 -5.50
CA GLY A 362 -4.48 11.50 -5.99
C GLY A 362 -3.37 11.16 -7.00
N LEU A 363 -2.60 10.11 -6.75
CA LEU A 363 -1.57 9.60 -7.65
C LEU A 363 -2.17 9.15 -8.99
N TYR A 364 -3.27 8.39 -8.97
CA TYR A 364 -3.89 7.90 -10.20
C TYR A 364 -4.62 8.99 -10.99
N VAL A 365 -5.15 10.02 -10.31
CA VAL A 365 -5.69 11.23 -10.96
C VAL A 365 -4.59 11.97 -11.72
N LYS A 366 -3.41 12.13 -11.11
CA LYS A 366 -2.23 12.69 -11.77
C LYS A 366 -1.80 11.82 -12.96
N ASN A 367 -1.70 10.51 -12.76
CA ASN A 367 -1.32 9.58 -13.81
C ASN A 367 -2.32 9.64 -15.00
N ALA A 368 -3.63 9.75 -14.73
CA ALA A 368 -4.62 9.97 -15.77
C ALA A 368 -4.35 11.25 -16.58
N LYS A 369 -3.97 12.33 -15.93
CA LYS A 369 -3.61 13.59 -16.60
C LYS A 369 -2.36 13.45 -17.48
N ASP A 370 -1.36 12.69 -17.06
CA ASP A 370 -0.15 12.41 -17.84
C ASP A 370 -0.48 11.65 -19.15
N TYR A 371 -1.53 10.82 -19.11
CA TYR A 371 -2.12 10.14 -20.29
C TYR A 371 -3.13 11.01 -21.07
N GLY A 372 -3.30 12.29 -20.71
CA GLY A 372 -4.29 13.17 -21.34
C GLY A 372 -5.73 12.84 -21.00
N VAL A 373 -5.98 12.03 -19.98
CA VAL A 373 -7.30 11.59 -19.54
C VAL A 373 -7.82 12.50 -18.44
N LYS A 374 -9.00 13.08 -18.64
CA LYS A 374 -9.64 13.95 -17.65
C LYS A 374 -10.43 13.11 -16.65
N VAL A 375 -10.20 13.37 -15.36
CA VAL A 375 -11.02 12.84 -14.27
C VAL A 375 -12.09 13.86 -13.90
N LEU A 376 -13.35 13.45 -14.00
CA LEU A 376 -14.52 14.27 -13.70
C LEU A 376 -14.90 14.10 -12.22
N PRO A 377 -15.40 15.16 -11.57
CA PRO A 377 -15.84 15.13 -10.19
C PRO A 377 -16.96 14.10 -9.96
N PRO A 378 -17.18 13.67 -8.69
CA PRO A 378 -18.35 12.89 -8.34
C PRO A 378 -19.62 13.70 -8.57
N ASP A 379 -20.74 13.03 -8.91
CA ASP A 379 -22.02 13.65 -9.24
C ASP A 379 -23.13 12.64 -8.96
N VAL A 380 -24.09 12.99 -8.13
CA VAL A 380 -25.15 12.06 -7.68
C VAL A 380 -26.04 11.59 -8.82
N ASN A 381 -26.18 12.39 -9.89
CA ASN A 381 -26.98 12.06 -11.06
C ASN A 381 -26.20 11.32 -12.17
N ARG A 382 -24.88 11.41 -12.17
CA ARG A 382 -24.04 10.88 -13.27
C ARG A 382 -23.09 9.78 -12.84
N SER A 383 -22.53 9.85 -11.62
CA SER A 383 -21.60 8.82 -11.13
C SER A 383 -22.28 7.47 -10.91
N LEU A 384 -21.52 6.40 -11.14
CA LEU A 384 -21.86 5.07 -10.62
C LEU A 384 -21.41 4.96 -9.14
N HIS A 385 -21.68 3.83 -8.49
CA HIS A 385 -21.11 3.61 -7.18
C HIS A 385 -19.58 3.49 -7.26
N TYR A 386 -19.02 2.84 -8.27
CA TYR A 386 -17.59 2.76 -8.56
C TYR A 386 -17.15 3.81 -9.59
N THR A 387 -15.85 4.10 -9.66
CA THR A 387 -15.25 4.95 -10.68
C THR A 387 -15.28 4.26 -12.05
N ALA A 388 -15.66 4.97 -13.10
CA ALA A 388 -15.90 4.37 -14.42
C ALA A 388 -15.52 5.30 -15.57
N PRO A 389 -15.11 4.73 -16.73
CA PRO A 389 -14.93 5.50 -17.95
C PRO A 389 -16.28 6.04 -18.47
N THR A 390 -16.24 7.24 -19.03
CA THR A 390 -17.38 7.83 -19.75
C THR A 390 -17.32 7.50 -21.24
N ARG A 391 -18.42 7.75 -21.96
CA ARG A 391 -18.47 7.57 -23.41
C ARG A 391 -17.50 8.48 -24.18
N ASN A 392 -17.08 9.59 -23.57
CA ASN A 392 -16.17 10.57 -24.18
C ASN A 392 -14.69 10.26 -23.91
N GLY A 393 -14.35 9.13 -23.29
CA GLY A 393 -12.96 8.78 -22.96
C GLY A 393 -12.43 9.53 -21.72
N GLU A 394 -13.30 10.09 -20.89
CA GLU A 394 -12.97 10.66 -19.59
C GLU A 394 -13.26 9.62 -18.48
N ILE A 395 -12.78 9.84 -17.27
CA ILE A 395 -13.10 9.03 -16.09
C ILE A 395 -14.04 9.82 -15.17
N ARG A 396 -15.19 9.24 -14.77
CA ARG A 396 -16.08 9.82 -13.76
C ARG A 396 -15.82 9.15 -12.41
N PHE A 397 -15.49 9.95 -11.39
CA PHE A 397 -15.25 9.44 -10.05
C PHE A 397 -16.52 8.84 -9.43
N GLY A 398 -16.39 7.66 -8.81
CA GLY A 398 -17.50 6.92 -8.19
C GLY A 398 -17.86 7.45 -6.83
N LEU A 399 -19.11 7.24 -6.40
CA LEU A 399 -19.59 7.71 -5.10
C LEU A 399 -19.03 6.91 -3.93
N GLU A 400 -18.71 5.63 -4.11
CA GLU A 400 -18.19 4.73 -3.06
C GLU A 400 -16.80 5.12 -2.55
N GLY A 401 -15.98 5.73 -3.42
CA GLY A 401 -14.66 6.23 -3.07
C GLY A 401 -14.68 7.47 -2.15
N LEU A 402 -15.83 8.08 -1.94
CA LEU A 402 -15.96 9.23 -1.04
C LEU A 402 -15.98 8.79 0.43
N LYS A 403 -15.36 9.59 1.30
CA LYS A 403 -15.32 9.36 2.75
C LYS A 403 -16.75 9.21 3.29
N ASP A 404 -16.97 8.24 4.14
CA ASP A 404 -18.22 7.92 4.85
C ASP A 404 -19.42 7.58 3.94
N VAL A 405 -19.23 7.48 2.61
CA VAL A 405 -20.30 7.09 1.68
C VAL A 405 -20.36 5.56 1.50
N GLY A 406 -19.27 4.90 1.15
CA GLY A 406 -19.16 3.45 1.09
C GLY A 406 -20.40 2.74 0.51
N ALA A 407 -20.96 1.79 1.25
CA ALA A 407 -22.13 1.00 0.83
C ALA A 407 -23.40 1.84 0.53
N ALA A 408 -23.50 3.08 1.03
CA ALA A 408 -24.62 3.97 0.68
C ALA A 408 -24.61 4.34 -0.81
N ALA A 409 -23.43 4.36 -1.45
CA ALA A 409 -23.30 4.66 -2.88
C ALA A 409 -24.13 3.73 -3.76
N GLU A 410 -24.10 2.43 -3.49
CA GLU A 410 -24.89 1.47 -4.26
C GLU A 410 -26.40 1.69 -4.10
N LYS A 411 -26.86 1.97 -2.86
CA LYS A 411 -28.26 2.29 -2.58
C LYS A 411 -28.72 3.53 -3.36
N ILE A 412 -27.94 4.61 -3.34
CA ILE A 412 -28.23 5.87 -4.04
C ILE A 412 -28.32 5.63 -5.56
N VAL A 413 -27.35 4.91 -6.13
CA VAL A 413 -27.35 4.60 -7.57
C VAL A 413 -28.53 3.71 -7.96
N ARG A 414 -28.88 2.74 -7.13
CA ARG A 414 -30.04 1.86 -7.35
C ARG A 414 -31.35 2.64 -7.30
N GLU A 415 -31.51 3.53 -6.31
CA GLU A 415 -32.67 4.40 -6.19
C GLU A 415 -32.78 5.35 -7.41
N ARG A 416 -31.69 5.97 -7.84
CA ARG A 416 -31.68 6.78 -9.05
C ARG A 416 -32.11 5.99 -10.29
N LYS A 417 -31.68 4.72 -10.43
CA LYS A 417 -32.09 3.87 -11.56
C LYS A 417 -33.58 3.54 -11.52
N ALA A 418 -34.14 3.33 -10.35
CA ALA A 418 -35.55 2.97 -10.16
C ALA A 418 -36.47 4.19 -10.23
N GLY A 419 -36.08 5.29 -9.61
CA GLY A 419 -36.90 6.50 -9.43
C GLY A 419 -36.61 7.63 -10.42
N GLY A 420 -35.63 7.48 -11.32
CA GLY A 420 -35.14 8.54 -12.19
C GLY A 420 -34.12 9.45 -11.51
N THR A 421 -33.55 10.39 -12.28
CA THR A 421 -32.60 11.39 -11.78
C THR A 421 -33.21 12.21 -10.64
N PHE A 422 -32.37 12.60 -9.69
CA PHE A 422 -32.75 13.53 -8.62
C PHE A 422 -32.99 14.94 -9.22
N LYS A 423 -34.02 15.60 -8.74
CA LYS A 423 -34.50 16.90 -9.33
C LYS A 423 -34.03 18.11 -8.54
N SER A 424 -33.85 17.94 -7.23
CA SER A 424 -33.47 18.98 -6.29
C SER A 424 -32.80 18.38 -5.07
N LEU A 425 -32.28 19.21 -4.17
CA LEU A 425 -31.78 18.81 -2.87
C LEU A 425 -32.90 18.14 -2.04
N ASP A 426 -34.11 18.67 -2.08
CA ASP A 426 -35.29 18.14 -1.37
C ASP A 426 -35.60 16.71 -1.82
N ASP A 427 -35.68 16.49 -3.13
CA ASP A 427 -35.93 15.18 -3.73
C ASP A 427 -34.80 14.19 -3.40
N PHE A 428 -33.54 14.65 -3.47
CA PHE A 428 -32.38 13.82 -3.15
C PHE A 428 -32.39 13.38 -1.68
N VAL A 429 -32.51 14.33 -0.73
CA VAL A 429 -32.44 13.99 0.70
C VAL A 429 -33.64 13.12 1.11
N LEU A 430 -34.84 13.42 0.64
CA LEU A 430 -36.04 12.64 0.94
C LEU A 430 -35.84 11.18 0.46
N ARG A 431 -35.48 10.97 -0.80
CA ARG A 431 -35.29 9.64 -1.38
C ARG A 431 -34.16 8.86 -0.69
N CYS A 432 -33.06 9.53 -0.36
CA CYS A 432 -31.96 8.93 0.39
C CYS A 432 -32.40 8.44 1.78
N VAL A 433 -33.14 9.26 2.53
CA VAL A 433 -33.61 8.88 3.87
C VAL A 433 -34.63 7.73 3.79
N ILE A 434 -35.51 7.69 2.78
CA ILE A 434 -36.46 6.59 2.54
C ILE A 434 -35.72 5.26 2.37
N ILE A 435 -34.61 5.24 1.65
CA ILE A 435 -33.82 4.00 1.42
C ILE A 435 -32.80 3.69 2.54
N GLY A 436 -32.87 4.43 3.66
CA GLY A 436 -32.02 4.23 4.82
C GLY A 436 -30.58 4.71 4.64
N VAL A 437 -30.38 5.79 3.91
CA VAL A 437 -29.12 6.55 3.89
C VAL A 437 -29.17 7.62 4.97
N ASP A 438 -28.17 7.59 5.86
CA ASP A 438 -28.10 8.49 7.00
C ASP A 438 -27.44 9.84 6.68
N LYS A 439 -27.34 10.70 7.71
CA LYS A 439 -26.76 12.03 7.64
C LYS A 439 -25.33 12.07 7.11
N ALA A 440 -24.41 11.22 7.63
CA ALA A 440 -22.99 11.28 7.32
C ALA A 440 -22.66 11.08 5.83
N PRO A 441 -23.20 10.08 5.11
CA PRO A 441 -23.03 9.98 3.66
C PRO A 441 -23.52 11.22 2.89
N ILE A 442 -24.64 11.83 3.29
CA ILE A 442 -25.20 13.02 2.63
C ILE A 442 -24.27 14.22 2.83
N GLU A 443 -23.78 14.44 4.04
CA GLU A 443 -22.78 15.48 4.33
C GLU A 443 -21.50 15.30 3.49
N SER A 444 -21.03 14.09 3.39
CA SER A 444 -19.83 13.76 2.60
C SER A 444 -20.02 14.04 1.12
N LEU A 445 -21.17 13.73 0.56
CA LEU A 445 -21.51 14.04 -0.83
C LEU A 445 -21.54 15.55 -1.09
N VAL A 446 -22.07 16.35 -0.15
CA VAL A 446 -22.04 17.83 -0.25
C VAL A 446 -20.62 18.35 -0.20
N LYS A 447 -19.82 17.91 0.80
CA LYS A 447 -18.44 18.37 1.00
C LYS A 447 -17.53 18.00 -0.16
N ALA A 448 -17.78 16.87 -0.81
CA ALA A 448 -17.05 16.43 -2.00
C ALA A 448 -17.51 17.08 -3.31
N GLY A 449 -18.57 17.92 -3.28
CA GLY A 449 -19.12 18.58 -4.46
C GLY A 449 -20.02 17.69 -5.33
N ALA A 450 -20.43 16.51 -4.86
CA ALA A 450 -21.27 15.60 -5.62
C ALA A 450 -22.72 16.09 -5.81
N LEU A 451 -23.11 17.16 -5.10
CA LEU A 451 -24.43 17.80 -5.11
C LEU A 451 -24.41 19.23 -5.64
N ASP A 452 -23.31 19.70 -6.24
CA ASP A 452 -23.16 21.08 -6.72
C ASP A 452 -24.20 21.50 -7.77
N GLU A 453 -24.85 20.54 -8.43
CA GLU A 453 -26.00 20.85 -9.31
C GLU A 453 -27.19 21.44 -8.54
N PHE A 454 -27.33 21.12 -7.24
CA PHE A 454 -28.43 21.51 -6.38
C PHE A 454 -28.04 22.46 -5.25
N VAL A 455 -26.77 22.47 -4.88
CA VAL A 455 -26.23 23.19 -3.71
C VAL A 455 -25.29 24.29 -4.17
N HIS A 456 -25.70 25.55 -3.96
CA HIS A 456 -24.91 26.73 -4.30
C HIS A 456 -24.01 27.20 -3.14
N ASN A 457 -24.31 26.79 -1.91
CA ASN A 457 -23.52 27.05 -0.71
C ASN A 457 -23.35 25.72 0.06
N ARG A 458 -22.16 25.11 -0.03
CA ARG A 458 -21.89 23.81 0.59
C ARG A 458 -21.93 23.92 2.11
N GLN A 459 -21.41 25.01 2.70
CA GLN A 459 -21.43 25.21 4.16
C GLN A 459 -22.84 25.27 4.69
N GLU A 460 -23.69 26.05 4.06
CA GLU A 460 -25.11 26.18 4.42
C GLU A 460 -25.82 24.83 4.38
N ALA A 461 -25.61 24.05 3.31
CA ALA A 461 -26.21 22.73 3.19
C ALA A 461 -25.72 21.78 4.30
N VAL A 462 -24.43 21.73 4.60
CA VAL A 462 -23.85 20.89 5.64
C VAL A 462 -24.40 21.23 7.03
N GLU A 463 -24.48 22.51 7.39
CA GLU A 463 -24.98 22.95 8.69
C GLU A 463 -26.48 22.59 8.89
N ASN A 464 -27.25 22.51 7.80
CA ASN A 464 -28.68 22.24 7.84
C ASN A 464 -29.07 20.76 7.63
N ILE A 465 -28.14 19.86 7.20
CA ILE A 465 -28.47 18.45 6.87
C ILE A 465 -29.15 17.72 8.03
N ALA A 466 -28.75 17.97 9.28
CA ALA A 466 -29.39 17.32 10.43
C ALA A 466 -30.89 17.63 10.54
N ALA A 467 -31.24 18.90 10.31
CA ALA A 467 -32.64 19.37 10.28
C ALA A 467 -33.39 18.74 9.08
N TYR A 468 -32.75 18.67 7.93
CA TYR A 468 -33.32 18.10 6.71
C TYR A 468 -33.63 16.60 6.90
N VAL A 469 -32.68 15.81 7.39
CA VAL A 469 -32.90 14.38 7.68
C VAL A 469 -34.01 14.19 8.71
N THR A 470 -34.09 15.03 9.74
CA THR A 470 -35.15 14.98 10.76
C THR A 470 -36.53 15.26 10.17
N ALA A 471 -36.65 16.25 9.30
CA ALA A 471 -37.91 16.58 8.60
C ALA A 471 -38.35 15.40 7.70
N CYS A 472 -37.44 14.83 6.94
CA CYS A 472 -37.73 13.64 6.12
C CYS A 472 -38.18 12.45 6.97
N ARG A 473 -37.52 12.16 8.09
CA ARG A 473 -37.91 11.07 9.00
C ARG A 473 -39.32 11.30 9.57
N THR A 474 -39.68 12.54 9.86
CA THR A 474 -41.03 12.90 10.33
C THR A 474 -42.07 12.63 9.25
N ALA A 475 -41.83 13.08 8.01
CA ALA A 475 -42.71 12.82 6.89
C ALA A 475 -42.85 11.30 6.60
N ILE A 476 -41.75 10.55 6.65
CA ILE A 476 -41.76 9.11 6.47
C ILE A 476 -42.59 8.40 7.55
N ARG A 477 -42.46 8.80 8.82
CA ARG A 477 -43.27 8.23 9.92
C ARG A 477 -44.77 8.48 9.70
N SER A 478 -45.13 9.68 9.23
CA SER A 478 -46.52 10.01 8.88
C SER A 478 -47.04 9.16 7.72
N ALA A 479 -46.22 8.88 6.71
CA ALA A 479 -46.60 7.99 5.60
C ALA A 479 -46.79 6.54 6.08
N PHE A 480 -45.89 6.02 6.93
CA PHE A 480 -46.06 4.68 7.51
C PHE A 480 -47.32 4.53 8.37
N LYS A 481 -47.68 5.57 9.15
CA LYS A 481 -48.93 5.58 9.88
C LYS A 481 -50.15 5.51 8.95
N LYS A 482 -50.17 6.25 7.84
CA LYS A 482 -51.21 6.14 6.81
C LYS A 482 -51.27 4.74 6.18
N ALA A 483 -50.12 4.08 5.97
CA ALA A 483 -50.04 2.73 5.45
C ALA A 483 -50.68 1.73 6.43
N GLU A 484 -50.37 1.86 7.72
CA GLU A 484 -50.97 1.01 8.80
C GLU A 484 -52.48 1.18 8.85
N GLU A 485 -52.99 2.41 8.82
CA GLU A 485 -54.41 2.73 8.78
C GLU A 485 -55.12 2.13 7.55
N GLN A 486 -54.43 1.95 6.44
CA GLN A 486 -54.92 1.34 5.21
C GLN A 486 -54.65 -0.14 5.05
N GLY A 487 -53.94 -0.78 6.00
CA GLY A 487 -53.55 -2.16 5.94
C GLY A 487 -52.57 -2.47 4.79
N ILE A 488 -51.74 -1.50 4.39
CA ILE A 488 -50.80 -1.62 3.29
C ILE A 488 -49.41 -1.89 3.88
N GLU A 489 -48.63 -2.79 3.27
CA GLU A 489 -47.19 -2.93 3.48
C GLU A 489 -46.47 -2.00 2.48
N PRO A 490 -45.96 -0.84 2.92
CA PRO A 490 -45.45 0.16 2.01
C PRO A 490 -44.03 -0.16 1.56
N ASP A 491 -43.79 -0.08 0.26
CA ASP A 491 -42.45 0.02 -0.30
C ASP A 491 -41.94 1.48 -0.36
N SER A 492 -40.66 1.64 -0.68
CA SER A 492 -40.04 2.99 -0.77
C SER A 492 -40.76 3.90 -1.76
N ARG A 493 -41.30 3.36 -2.85
CA ARG A 493 -42.00 4.13 -3.87
C ARG A 493 -43.38 4.59 -3.41
N TRP A 494 -44.08 3.73 -2.70
CA TRP A 494 -45.36 4.09 -2.09
C TRP A 494 -45.17 5.19 -1.05
N VAL A 495 -44.15 5.09 -0.19
CA VAL A 495 -43.80 6.11 0.81
C VAL A 495 -43.52 7.46 0.13
N TYR A 496 -42.65 7.47 -0.88
CA TYR A 496 -42.33 8.68 -1.64
C TYR A 496 -43.59 9.32 -2.27
N ASN A 497 -44.42 8.54 -2.95
CA ASN A 497 -45.64 9.03 -3.58
C ASN A 497 -46.64 9.56 -2.56
N THR A 498 -46.79 8.90 -1.41
CA THR A 498 -47.71 9.32 -0.36
C THR A 498 -47.29 10.66 0.27
N ILE A 499 -45.97 10.86 0.47
CA ILE A 499 -45.46 12.14 0.99
C ILE A 499 -45.74 13.29 0.01
N ASN A 500 -45.64 13.04 -1.30
CA ASN A 500 -45.79 14.04 -2.35
C ASN A 500 -47.23 14.11 -2.95
N ALA A 501 -48.19 13.37 -2.39
CA ALA A 501 -49.52 13.20 -3.01
C ALA A 501 -50.33 14.51 -3.07
N GLU A 502 -50.29 15.32 -2.03
CA GLU A 502 -51.07 16.56 -1.94
C GLU A 502 -50.26 17.80 -2.28
N LYS A 503 -48.96 17.79 -1.93
CA LYS A 503 -48.01 18.87 -2.17
C LYS A 503 -46.61 18.28 -2.22
N GLU A 504 -45.79 18.79 -3.14
CA GLU A 504 -44.38 18.43 -3.22
C GLU A 504 -43.70 18.71 -1.87
N PHE A 505 -42.93 17.71 -1.37
CA PHE A 505 -42.19 17.83 -0.13
C PHE A 505 -41.07 18.85 -0.28
N ASN A 506 -40.95 19.76 0.66
CA ASN A 506 -39.83 20.68 0.73
C ASN A 506 -39.13 20.53 2.07
N LEU A 507 -37.82 20.64 2.04
CA LEU A 507 -36.99 20.73 3.23
C LEU A 507 -37.30 22.04 3.99
N PRO A 508 -37.08 22.09 5.32
CA PRO A 508 -37.19 23.33 6.07
C PRO A 508 -36.23 24.39 5.52
N ASN A 509 -36.59 25.65 5.67
CA ASN A 509 -35.72 26.76 5.26
C ASN A 509 -34.34 26.62 5.93
N ALA A 510 -33.29 26.76 5.14
CA ALA A 510 -31.93 26.75 5.64
C ALA A 510 -31.67 27.93 6.59
N ILE A 511 -30.90 27.72 7.62
CA ILE A 511 -30.28 28.79 8.39
C ILE A 511 -29.09 29.28 7.56
N PRO A 512 -29.16 30.52 7.03
CA PRO A 512 -28.15 31.01 6.10
C PRO A 512 -26.80 31.20 6.80
N CYS A 513 -25.73 30.85 6.12
CA CYS A 513 -24.34 31.13 6.52
C CYS A 513 -23.48 31.48 5.31
N ALA A 514 -22.28 31.99 5.56
CA ALA A 514 -21.32 32.23 4.48
C ALA A 514 -20.81 30.90 3.92
N GLU A 515 -20.44 30.89 2.64
CA GLU A 515 -19.77 29.72 2.04
C GLU A 515 -18.37 29.51 2.63
N TYR A 516 -17.87 28.29 2.59
CA TYR A 516 -16.48 27.99 2.90
C TYR A 516 -15.53 28.87 2.10
N ASP A 517 -14.47 29.37 2.73
CA ASP A 517 -13.41 30.00 1.97
C ASP A 517 -12.74 28.98 1.01
N ASN A 518 -12.06 29.48 -0.01
CA ASN A 518 -11.49 28.66 -1.07
C ASN A 518 -10.48 27.62 -0.53
N THR A 519 -9.73 27.94 0.53
CA THR A 519 -8.76 27.03 1.15
C THR A 519 -9.48 25.88 1.84
N THR A 520 -10.52 26.18 2.60
CA THR A 520 -11.36 25.17 3.26
C THR A 520 -12.08 24.30 2.22
N MET A 521 -12.62 24.89 1.16
CA MET A 521 -13.29 24.16 0.08
C MET A 521 -12.38 23.09 -0.54
N VAL A 522 -11.20 23.51 -0.96
CA VAL A 522 -10.19 22.64 -1.59
C VAL A 522 -9.71 21.54 -0.63
N ARG A 523 -9.53 21.88 0.66
CA ARG A 523 -9.18 20.91 1.71
C ARG A 523 -10.29 19.87 1.89
N LEU A 524 -11.55 20.27 1.93
CA LEU A 524 -12.68 19.36 2.03
C LEU A 524 -12.77 18.43 0.82
N GLU A 525 -12.55 18.93 -0.39
CA GLU A 525 -12.51 18.09 -1.59
C GLU A 525 -11.44 17.00 -1.46
N LYS A 526 -10.22 17.36 -1.07
CA LYS A 526 -9.14 16.38 -0.86
C LYS A 526 -9.48 15.42 0.29
N GLU A 527 -9.99 15.91 1.40
CA GLU A 527 -10.36 15.06 2.55
C GLU A 527 -11.45 14.04 2.20
N TYR A 528 -12.45 14.43 1.39
CA TYR A 528 -13.61 13.59 1.11
C TYR A 528 -13.51 12.80 -0.18
N ALA A 529 -12.82 13.28 -1.21
CA ALA A 529 -12.64 12.59 -2.48
C ALA A 529 -11.23 11.98 -2.68
N GLY A 530 -10.24 12.36 -1.86
CA GLY A 530 -8.85 11.92 -1.99
C GLY A 530 -8.04 12.74 -3.00
N PHE A 531 -8.66 13.68 -3.72
CA PHE A 531 -8.00 14.56 -4.70
C PHE A 531 -8.70 15.92 -4.79
N TYR A 532 -8.04 16.87 -5.41
CA TYR A 532 -8.59 18.21 -5.63
C TYR A 532 -9.58 18.22 -6.80
N VAL A 533 -10.86 18.31 -6.51
CA VAL A 533 -11.95 18.30 -7.50
C VAL A 533 -11.94 19.58 -8.34
N SER A 534 -11.71 20.74 -7.70
CA SER A 534 -11.64 22.06 -8.33
C SER A 534 -10.27 22.39 -8.95
N GLY A 535 -9.30 21.50 -8.83
CA GLY A 535 -7.92 21.65 -9.29
C GLY A 535 -6.92 21.90 -8.16
N ASN A 536 -5.67 21.41 -8.34
CA ASN A 536 -4.61 21.56 -7.34
C ASN A 536 -4.21 23.04 -7.19
N PRO A 537 -4.18 23.60 -5.97
CA PRO A 537 -3.76 24.99 -5.72
C PRO A 537 -2.40 25.35 -6.33
N LEU A 538 -1.47 24.38 -6.37
CA LEU A 538 -0.12 24.57 -6.91
C LEU A 538 -0.06 24.70 -8.44
N GLU A 539 -1.11 24.28 -9.16
CA GLU A 539 -1.11 24.39 -10.64
C GLU A 539 -1.00 25.83 -11.14
N LYS A 540 -1.54 26.77 -10.37
CA LYS A 540 -1.43 28.21 -10.67
C LYS A 540 -0.02 28.78 -10.43
N HIS A 541 0.85 27.99 -9.80
CA HIS A 541 2.19 28.40 -9.36
C HIS A 541 3.30 27.50 -9.92
N LYS A 542 3.09 26.85 -11.07
CA LYS A 542 4.08 25.96 -11.72
C LYS A 542 5.41 26.64 -12.03
N ASP A 543 5.39 27.93 -12.34
CA ASP A 543 6.56 28.78 -12.54
C ASP A 543 7.45 28.83 -11.29
N ILE A 544 6.86 28.80 -10.10
CA ILE A 544 7.58 28.79 -8.83
C ILE A 544 8.33 27.45 -8.67
N LEU A 545 7.68 26.31 -8.97
CA LEU A 545 8.29 24.99 -8.89
C LEU A 545 9.53 24.89 -9.79
N THR A 546 9.41 25.37 -11.01
CA THR A 546 10.51 25.35 -11.99
C THR A 546 11.66 26.27 -11.57
N LYS A 547 11.36 27.44 -10.96
CA LYS A 547 12.36 28.44 -10.57
C LYS A 547 13.29 27.99 -9.45
N TYR A 548 12.86 27.12 -8.54
CA TYR A 548 13.57 26.84 -7.29
C TYR A 548 14.22 25.47 -7.21
N ALA A 549 14.58 24.83 -8.31
CA ALA A 549 15.24 23.51 -8.31
C ALA A 549 14.59 22.51 -7.31
N HIS A 550 13.27 22.43 -7.39
CA HIS A 550 12.46 21.58 -6.55
C HIS A 550 12.72 20.09 -6.85
N THR A 551 12.91 19.30 -5.80
CA THR A 551 12.95 17.84 -5.93
C THR A 551 11.53 17.31 -5.82
N PRO A 552 10.99 16.62 -6.84
CA PRO A 552 9.65 16.02 -6.75
C PRO A 552 9.53 15.05 -5.57
N ILE A 553 8.47 15.18 -4.78
CA ILE A 553 8.27 14.31 -3.60
C ILE A 553 8.25 12.83 -3.99
N SER A 554 7.67 12.49 -5.15
CA SER A 554 7.65 11.12 -5.67
C SER A 554 9.01 10.53 -6.04
N GLU A 555 10.06 11.34 -6.13
CA GLU A 555 11.43 10.92 -6.50
C GLU A 555 12.38 10.86 -5.30
N ILE A 556 11.90 11.23 -4.12
CA ILE A 556 12.72 11.31 -2.91
C ILE A 556 13.06 9.91 -2.40
N THR A 557 14.31 9.73 -2.02
CA THR A 557 14.84 8.53 -1.38
C THR A 557 15.37 8.83 0.04
N GLU A 558 15.68 7.78 0.77
CA GLU A 558 16.13 7.86 2.18
C GLU A 558 17.42 8.68 2.34
N SER A 559 17.48 9.47 3.40
CA SER A 559 18.69 10.21 3.86
C SER A 559 19.19 11.33 2.95
N GLU A 560 18.39 11.78 1.99
CA GLU A 560 18.76 12.88 1.10
C GLU A 560 18.53 14.27 1.73
N GLU A 561 19.43 15.22 1.48
CA GLU A 561 19.15 16.64 1.68
C GLU A 561 18.44 17.20 0.43
N VAL A 562 17.21 17.65 0.61
CA VAL A 562 16.35 18.08 -0.50
C VAL A 562 15.83 19.50 -0.31
N THR A 563 15.52 20.13 -1.43
CA THR A 563 14.80 21.39 -1.48
C THR A 563 13.40 21.13 -2.01
N LEU A 564 12.37 21.41 -1.20
CA LEU A 564 10.99 21.19 -1.54
C LEU A 564 10.24 22.51 -1.68
N VAL A 565 9.40 22.61 -2.69
CA VAL A 565 8.38 23.64 -2.82
C VAL A 565 7.04 22.95 -2.76
N GLY A 566 6.20 23.35 -1.82
CA GLY A 566 4.92 22.69 -1.64
C GLY A 566 3.93 23.54 -0.88
N HIS A 567 2.71 23.05 -0.88
CA HIS A 567 1.58 23.60 -0.13
C HIS A 567 1.53 22.93 1.25
N ILE A 568 1.31 23.70 2.30
CA ILE A 568 1.15 23.18 3.67
C ILE A 568 -0.31 22.78 3.88
N SER A 569 -0.51 21.54 4.33
CA SER A 569 -1.79 21.03 4.82
C SER A 569 -1.62 20.32 6.17
N ASP A 570 -2.73 20.17 6.90
CA ASP A 570 -2.80 19.48 8.20
C ASP A 570 -1.79 20.01 9.24
N LEU A 571 -1.63 21.32 9.31
CA LEU A 571 -0.71 21.98 10.22
C LEU A 571 -1.16 21.84 11.69
N VAL A 572 -0.36 21.13 12.47
CA VAL A 572 -0.56 20.97 13.92
C VAL A 572 0.60 21.60 14.70
N ILE A 573 0.27 22.55 15.56
CA ILE A 573 1.24 23.13 16.49
C ILE A 573 1.30 22.26 17.74
N LEU A 574 2.47 21.73 18.01
CA LEU A 574 2.76 20.86 19.15
C LEU A 574 3.65 21.59 20.15
N ARG A 575 3.60 21.19 21.41
CA ARG A 575 4.52 21.65 22.45
C ARG A 575 5.45 20.52 22.87
N ARG A 576 6.76 20.77 22.85
CA ARG A 576 7.75 19.79 23.27
C ARG A 576 7.57 19.49 24.76
N LYS A 577 7.46 18.20 25.11
CA LYS A 577 7.17 17.76 26.50
C LYS A 577 8.24 18.18 27.52
N SER A 578 9.51 18.36 27.10
CA SER A 578 10.63 18.64 28.00
C SER A 578 10.69 20.10 28.48
N ASP A 579 10.25 21.07 27.69
CA ASP A 579 10.39 22.50 27.97
C ASP A 579 9.21 23.37 27.53
N GLY A 580 8.13 22.75 27.03
CA GLY A 580 6.91 23.45 26.60
C GLY A 580 7.04 24.30 25.34
N LYS A 581 8.20 24.32 24.69
CA LYS A 581 8.45 25.15 23.50
C LYS A 581 7.68 24.65 22.30
N PRO A 582 7.20 25.56 21.42
CA PRO A 582 6.40 25.19 20.26
C PRO A 582 7.26 24.59 19.14
N MET A 583 6.69 23.62 18.47
CA MET A 583 7.13 23.01 17.22
C MET A 583 5.91 22.72 16.36
N CYS A 584 6.06 22.40 15.08
CA CYS A 584 4.91 21.99 14.28
C CYS A 584 5.18 20.73 13.47
N LYS A 585 4.10 20.02 13.19
CA LYS A 585 4.02 18.94 12.22
C LYS A 585 2.97 19.33 11.17
N PHE A 586 3.23 19.03 9.92
CA PHE A 586 2.33 19.35 8.80
C PHE A 586 2.57 18.38 7.65
N ASN A 587 1.67 18.36 6.71
CA ASN A 587 1.85 17.67 5.45
C ASN A 587 2.32 18.67 4.39
N LEU A 588 3.39 18.35 3.67
CA LEU A 588 3.90 19.15 2.56
C LEU A 588 3.55 18.46 1.26
N GLU A 589 2.79 19.14 0.42
CA GLU A 589 2.27 18.59 -0.83
C GLU A 589 2.87 19.31 -2.02
N ASP A 590 3.31 18.57 -3.03
CA ASP A 590 3.66 19.10 -4.34
C ASP A 590 2.70 18.60 -5.43
N LEU A 591 3.07 18.76 -6.71
CA LEU A 591 2.29 18.20 -7.83
C LEU A 591 2.49 16.70 -8.01
N THR A 592 3.40 16.08 -7.25
CA THR A 592 3.82 14.69 -7.44
C THR A 592 3.46 13.77 -6.28
N GLY A 593 3.18 14.34 -5.11
CA GLY A 593 2.83 13.60 -3.91
C GLY A 593 2.79 14.49 -2.68
N ASP A 594 2.67 13.87 -1.52
CA ASP A 594 2.73 14.52 -0.22
C ASP A 594 3.68 13.79 0.72
N MET A 595 4.20 14.52 1.69
CA MET A 595 5.15 14.01 2.68
C MET A 595 4.93 14.66 4.03
N SER A 596 4.91 13.84 5.09
CA SER A 596 4.88 14.36 6.46
C SER A 596 6.14 15.16 6.75
N ALA A 597 5.99 16.37 7.27
CA ALA A 597 7.09 17.26 7.62
C ALA A 597 7.05 17.66 9.10
N VAL A 598 8.21 17.82 9.69
CA VAL A 598 8.36 18.32 11.07
C VAL A 598 9.31 19.50 11.11
N CYS A 599 8.88 20.54 11.81
CA CYS A 599 9.69 21.72 12.10
C CYS A 599 9.93 21.79 13.60
N PHE A 600 11.14 21.39 14.03
CA PHE A 600 11.51 21.38 15.44
C PHE A 600 11.69 22.78 16.02
N VAL A 601 11.68 22.90 17.33
CA VAL A 601 11.70 24.15 18.10
C VAL A 601 12.65 25.20 17.56
N LYS A 602 13.92 24.85 17.31
CA LYS A 602 14.95 25.81 16.85
C LYS A 602 14.63 26.44 15.49
N GLN A 603 14.05 25.65 14.61
CA GLN A 603 13.63 26.10 13.27
C GLN A 603 12.28 26.81 13.36
N TYR A 604 11.37 26.31 14.20
CA TYR A 604 10.05 26.89 14.37
C TYR A 604 10.12 28.31 14.96
N GLU A 605 11.04 28.58 15.87
CA GLU A 605 11.29 29.95 16.38
C GLU A 605 11.61 30.96 15.26
N LYS A 606 12.17 30.49 14.14
CA LYS A 606 12.53 31.33 12.97
C LYS A 606 11.46 31.36 11.88
N LEU A 607 10.78 30.26 11.69
CA LEU A 607 9.90 30.03 10.53
C LEU A 607 8.41 29.96 10.91
N GLY A 608 8.09 29.83 12.20
CA GLY A 608 6.71 29.53 12.64
C GLY A 608 5.65 30.52 12.14
N SER A 609 6.00 31.81 12.07
CA SER A 609 5.08 32.83 11.51
C SER A 609 4.86 32.71 9.99
N GLN A 610 5.71 31.97 9.29
CA GLN A 610 5.65 31.75 7.84
C GLN A 610 5.01 30.41 7.48
N LEU A 611 4.93 29.48 8.44
CA LEU A 611 4.31 28.17 8.27
C LEU A 611 2.84 28.28 8.69
N THR A 612 1.98 28.54 7.72
CA THR A 612 0.53 28.66 7.93
C THR A 612 -0.21 27.68 7.03
N GLU A 613 -1.35 27.18 7.52
CA GLU A 613 -2.21 26.31 6.71
C GLU A 613 -2.51 26.97 5.36
N GLY A 614 -2.45 26.22 4.28
CA GLY A 614 -2.73 26.71 2.93
C GLY A 614 -1.59 27.51 2.28
N SER A 615 -0.47 27.80 2.96
CA SER A 615 0.61 28.57 2.35
C SER A 615 1.52 27.73 1.45
N ILE A 616 2.06 28.36 0.40
CA ILE A 616 3.08 27.77 -0.45
C ILE A 616 4.45 28.19 0.12
N VAL A 617 5.29 27.20 0.39
CA VAL A 617 6.59 27.39 1.03
C VAL A 617 7.72 26.77 0.21
N LEU A 618 8.91 27.36 0.34
CA LEU A 618 10.17 26.76 -0.07
C LEU A 618 10.89 26.29 1.19
N LEU A 619 11.12 25.00 1.32
CA LEU A 619 11.78 24.40 2.48
C LEU A 619 13.03 23.62 2.05
N LYS A 620 14.06 23.69 2.87
CA LYS A 620 15.25 22.84 2.77
C LYS A 620 15.37 22.00 4.01
N GLY A 621 15.66 20.74 3.85
CA GLY A 621 15.73 19.81 4.98
C GLY A 621 16.28 18.46 4.57
N LYS A 622 16.19 17.52 5.50
CA LYS A 622 16.62 16.13 5.32
C LYS A 622 15.43 15.20 5.42
N VAL A 623 15.39 14.20 4.57
CA VAL A 623 14.42 13.13 4.66
C VAL A 623 14.96 12.04 5.59
N GLU A 624 14.18 11.68 6.59
CA GLU A 624 14.51 10.64 7.57
C GLU A 624 13.42 9.55 7.53
N VAL A 625 13.82 8.31 7.74
CA VAL A 625 12.88 7.19 7.86
C VAL A 625 12.18 7.28 9.20
N GLN A 626 10.86 7.35 9.18
CA GLN A 626 10.05 7.22 10.36
C GLN A 626 9.77 5.72 10.57
N ASN A 627 10.38 5.11 11.59
CA ASN A 627 10.03 3.76 12.00
C ASN A 627 8.65 3.83 12.69
N ASP A 628 7.60 3.60 11.96
CA ASP A 628 6.26 3.49 12.53
C ASP A 628 6.16 2.21 13.36
N VAL A 629 5.81 2.40 14.63
CA VAL A 629 5.87 1.41 15.72
C VAL A 629 4.74 0.37 15.60
N MET A 630 3.88 0.43 14.57
CA MET A 630 2.66 -0.38 14.47
C MET A 630 2.53 -1.26 13.21
N SER A 631 3.43 -1.22 12.25
CA SER A 631 3.39 -2.14 11.11
C SER A 631 4.41 -3.27 11.28
N GLU A 632 3.93 -4.50 11.45
CA GLU A 632 4.75 -5.72 11.44
C GLU A 632 5.23 -6.13 10.03
N SER A 633 4.95 -5.32 9.01
CA SER A 633 5.41 -5.55 7.64
C SER A 633 6.51 -4.54 7.28
N ASP A 634 7.68 -5.05 6.93
CA ASP A 634 8.85 -4.28 6.45
C ASP A 634 8.62 -3.50 5.14
N GLU A 635 7.37 -3.41 4.65
CA GLU A 635 7.07 -2.90 3.31
C GLU A 635 6.68 -1.41 3.26
N GLU A 636 6.40 -0.74 4.40
CA GLU A 636 6.08 0.69 4.40
C GLU A 636 7.01 1.49 5.32
N LYS A 637 8.20 1.81 4.82
CA LYS A 637 9.02 2.86 5.43
C LYS A 637 8.34 4.20 5.18
N SER A 638 7.72 4.78 6.20
CA SER A 638 7.23 6.14 6.09
C SER A 638 8.40 7.13 6.17
N PHE A 639 8.44 8.06 5.24
CA PHE A 639 9.44 9.12 5.20
C PHE A 639 8.93 10.37 5.89
N GLN A 640 9.81 11.03 6.65
CA GLN A 640 9.51 12.31 7.26
C GLN A 640 10.55 13.35 6.84
N PHE A 641 10.06 14.50 6.39
CA PHE A 641 10.91 15.63 6.05
C PHE A 641 11.20 16.49 7.29
N VAL A 642 12.46 16.56 7.69
CA VAL A 642 12.91 17.38 8.81
C VAL A 642 13.36 18.74 8.28
N VAL A 643 12.60 19.79 8.58
CA VAL A 643 12.85 21.15 8.12
C VAL A 643 14.10 21.73 8.79
N ARG A 644 15.03 22.24 7.98
CA ARG A 644 16.23 22.94 8.43
C ARG A 644 16.16 24.45 8.20
N SER A 645 15.64 24.86 7.07
CA SER A 645 15.44 26.27 6.72
C SER A 645 14.36 26.41 5.66
N GLY A 646 13.86 27.62 5.45
CA GLY A 646 12.87 27.88 4.43
C GLY A 646 12.31 29.29 4.48
N ARG A 647 11.31 29.51 3.64
CA ARG A 647 10.52 30.74 3.60
C ARG A 647 9.17 30.52 2.96
N LYS A 648 8.21 31.35 3.31
CA LYS A 648 6.92 31.45 2.61
C LYS A 648 7.13 32.10 1.24
N LEU A 649 6.42 31.59 0.23
CA LEU A 649 6.44 32.13 -1.14
C LEU A 649 5.15 32.88 -1.47
N THR A 650 4.00 32.33 -1.04
CA THR A 650 2.67 32.97 -1.14
C THR A 650 1.81 32.61 0.06
#